data_3fb0b07e7ed9e4700c15240de47824af
#
_entry.id   3fb0b07e7ed9e4700c15240de47824af
#
_cell.length_a   1.000
_cell.length_b   1.000
_cell.length_c   1.000
_cell.angle_alpha   90.00
_cell.angle_beta   90.00
_cell.angle_gamma   90.00
#
_symmetry.space_group_name_H-M   'P 1'
#
loop_
_entity.id
_entity.type
_entity.pdbx_description
1 polymer ?
#
loop_
_entity_poly.entity_id
_entity_poly.type
_entity_poly.pdbx_seq_one_letter_code
_entity_poly.pdbx_strand_id
1 'polypeptide(L)'
;MLQGEAADAAEPDGTKGPEGPSTWGRRIQVWRSPAGQPAWTRPALLVVAALAAFAYSWHVGSTVELYYAAAVRSMAHSWHDFVFGGFDPAGTITVDKLPGALWVQALSVRLFGVHLWALLLPQAVEGALTVLVLFHAVRRLAGPLAGMVAAVVLAASPATMTLDRGNIPDSLMILLVVLAADATVSALLTGRWRSAVLAGVWVALAFQAKMLEAWLVLPALGLAYLVAGRGSTMARLGRIAALGATAAVVSLSYMTFVTLTPAAQRPYEDGSTTNSVFHQVFVYNGFSRVGQASPNETLGRTLGAPLFFQSEPPPAANRLLTADYGHDTGWLIPAAVLVAGGILVARWRRPRTDLPRAGAVLWGTWLVVLAVVFTFSTTMNSYYAAALSPAVAALLGIGGALAWEYRRRPSVQALTAGVALVTVGYAAWLLPPAGTGLPPWLAPVAAALGLAAAAVLGWSLWRAARPSGGVDTSRHVAFDAATAGCVLAGLAVLLVPAAASASVVATGLGPFDTPFQPVRVTDFLHSVFAPQPSPPGLADLEQVRHGAPALMAAQTSAVAAPFIYATGDEVLPLGGYTGIIPSPSAAQLTARISAGYFHLALIAKPGATAGTAYVAAHCLHVPRKSGNGTSASFVPTLKIFYCTG
;
A
#
# COMPACT_ATOMS: atom_id res chain seq x y z
N MET A 1 -65.45 66.41 -2.31
CA MET A 1 -65.02 67.71 -1.74
C MET A 1 -63.61 67.60 -1.29
N LEU A 2 -62.73 68.38 -1.91
CA LEU A 2 -61.49 68.98 -1.44
C LEU A 2 -60.33 67.97 -1.20
N GLN A 3 -59.32 67.86 -2.12
CA GLN A 3 -58.18 68.76 -2.31
C GLN A 3 -57.18 68.70 -1.13
N GLY A 4 -55.94 68.39 -1.44
CA GLY A 4 -54.78 68.80 -0.68
C GLY A 4 -53.55 67.96 -1.00
N GLU A 5 -52.80 68.42 -1.90
CA GLU A 5 -51.37 68.73 -1.94
C GLU A 5 -50.33 67.62 -1.85
N ALA A 6 -49.55 67.62 -2.88
CA ALA A 6 -48.26 66.93 -3.04
C ALA A 6 -47.21 67.62 -2.12
N ALA A 7 -46.37 66.80 -1.53
CA ALA A 7 -45.06 67.20 -0.99
C ALA A 7 -43.97 66.24 -1.50
N ASP A 8 -43.12 66.82 -2.28
CA ASP A 8 -41.85 66.40 -2.76
C ASP A 8 -40.95 65.92 -1.59
N ALA A 9 -40.45 64.68 -1.60
CA ALA A 9 -39.44 64.25 -0.67
C ALA A 9 -38.33 63.50 -1.45
N ALA A 10 -37.20 64.15 -1.49
CA ALA A 10 -35.94 63.75 -2.10
C ALA A 10 -35.51 62.32 -1.79
N GLU A 11 -35.04 61.63 -2.81
CA GLU A 11 -34.27 60.36 -2.68
C GLU A 11 -33.02 60.60 -1.82
N PRO A 12 -32.69 59.70 -0.86
CA PRO A 12 -31.40 59.71 -0.22
C PRO A 12 -30.40 58.92 -1.08
N ASP A 13 -29.35 59.62 -1.42
CA ASP A 13 -28.10 59.25 -2.04
C ASP A 13 -27.63 57.84 -1.64
N GLY A 14 -27.42 56.96 -2.65
CA GLY A 14 -26.96 55.58 -2.49
C GLY A 14 -25.49 55.51 -2.06
N THR A 15 -25.25 55.52 -0.76
CA THR A 15 -23.94 55.09 -0.23
C THR A 15 -23.77 53.60 -0.46
N LYS A 16 -23.03 53.22 -1.52
CA LYS A 16 -22.48 51.88 -1.70
C LYS A 16 -21.70 51.52 -0.45
N GLY A 17 -22.24 50.60 0.35
CA GLY A 17 -21.51 49.95 1.42
C GLY A 17 -20.25 49.25 0.87
N PRO A 18 -19.19 49.06 1.67
CA PRO A 18 -17.93 48.48 1.18
C PRO A 18 -18.19 47.11 0.56
N GLU A 19 -17.88 46.98 -0.73
CA GLU A 19 -17.94 45.72 -1.46
C GLU A 19 -17.12 44.66 -0.66
N GLY A 20 -17.80 43.65 -0.14
CA GLY A 20 -17.15 42.53 0.53
C GLY A 20 -16.13 41.89 -0.42
N PRO A 21 -15.01 41.38 0.08
CA PRO A 21 -13.92 40.87 -0.75
C PRO A 21 -14.46 39.87 -1.77
N SER A 22 -14.15 40.13 -3.05
CA SER A 22 -14.62 39.38 -4.19
C SER A 22 -14.42 37.86 -3.97
N THR A 23 -15.39 37.05 -4.39
CA THR A 23 -15.36 35.58 -4.27
C THR A 23 -14.13 34.95 -4.90
N TRP A 24 -13.44 35.63 -5.81
CA TRP A 24 -12.16 35.24 -6.40
C TRP A 24 -11.01 35.28 -5.39
N GLY A 25 -10.93 36.28 -4.53
CA GLY A 25 -9.89 36.34 -3.48
C GLY A 25 -9.99 35.26 -2.41
N ARG A 26 -11.19 34.68 -2.18
CA ARG A 26 -11.36 33.54 -1.24
C ARG A 26 -10.89 32.20 -1.79
N ARG A 27 -10.84 32.01 -3.10
CA ARG A 27 -10.39 30.74 -3.73
C ARG A 27 -8.88 30.52 -3.69
N ILE A 28 -8.09 31.58 -3.57
CA ILE A 28 -6.62 31.52 -3.60
C ILE A 28 -5.99 31.19 -2.23
N GLN A 29 -6.75 31.13 -1.15
CA GLN A 29 -6.20 30.86 0.19
C GLN A 29 -6.32 29.38 0.57
N VAL A 30 -5.79 28.50 -0.29
CA VAL A 30 -5.81 27.03 -0.11
C VAL A 30 -5.13 26.61 1.19
N TRP A 31 -4.22 27.43 1.73
CA TRP A 31 -3.48 27.17 2.96
C TRP A 31 -4.22 27.53 4.25
N ARG A 32 -5.31 28.31 4.21
CA ARG A 32 -6.06 28.70 5.41
C ARG A 32 -6.89 27.54 5.94
N SER A 33 -6.77 27.29 7.25
CA SER A 33 -7.61 26.30 7.92
C SER A 33 -9.08 26.74 7.88
N PRO A 34 -10.02 25.79 7.69
CA PRO A 34 -11.46 26.08 7.77
C PRO A 34 -11.86 26.69 9.12
N ALA A 35 -12.96 27.45 9.14
CA ALA A 35 -13.52 27.96 10.37
C ALA A 35 -13.77 26.82 11.38
N GLY A 36 -13.44 27.07 12.64
CA GLY A 36 -13.55 26.07 13.71
C GLY A 36 -12.37 25.12 13.85
N GLN A 37 -11.33 25.28 13.03
CA GLN A 37 -10.06 24.57 13.20
C GLN A 37 -8.92 25.53 13.59
N PRO A 38 -7.90 25.06 14.36
CA PRO A 38 -6.72 25.85 14.62
C PRO A 38 -6.05 26.32 13.32
N ALA A 39 -5.53 27.55 13.30
CA ALA A 39 -4.95 28.15 12.09
C ALA A 39 -3.78 27.34 11.50
N TRP A 40 -3.03 26.62 12.34
CA TRP A 40 -1.89 25.81 11.94
C TRP A 40 -2.26 24.50 11.20
N THR A 41 -3.50 24.02 11.35
CA THR A 41 -3.90 22.65 10.94
C THR A 41 -3.69 22.41 9.44
N ARG A 42 -4.21 23.30 8.59
CA ARG A 42 -4.11 23.11 7.13
C ARG A 42 -2.71 23.39 6.58
N PRO A 43 -2.02 24.46 6.99
CA PRO A 43 -0.63 24.65 6.58
C PRO A 43 0.27 23.48 6.95
N ALA A 44 0.20 22.99 8.19
CA ALA A 44 0.99 21.85 8.63
C ALA A 44 0.66 20.56 7.86
N LEU A 45 -0.63 20.30 7.59
CA LEU A 45 -1.04 19.15 6.77
C LEU A 45 -0.48 19.21 5.35
N LEU A 46 -0.52 20.40 4.72
CA LEU A 46 0.02 20.59 3.38
C LEU A 46 1.54 20.39 3.35
N VAL A 47 2.24 20.82 4.39
CA VAL A 47 3.69 20.56 4.54
C VAL A 47 3.96 19.07 4.68
N VAL A 48 3.23 18.35 5.55
CA VAL A 48 3.40 16.89 5.70
C VAL A 48 3.11 16.16 4.39
N ALA A 49 2.02 16.51 3.70
CA ALA A 49 1.66 15.89 2.42
C ALA A 49 2.69 16.20 1.31
N ALA A 50 3.21 17.43 1.26
CA ALA A 50 4.24 17.81 0.30
C ALA A 50 5.58 17.09 0.58
N LEU A 51 5.97 16.97 1.85
CA LEU A 51 7.15 16.19 2.24
C LEU A 51 6.99 14.71 1.92
N ALA A 52 5.81 14.14 2.16
CA ALA A 52 5.49 12.77 1.78
C ALA A 52 5.57 12.58 0.25
N ALA A 53 4.90 13.44 -0.53
CA ALA A 53 4.95 13.39 -1.99
C ALA A 53 6.38 13.52 -2.52
N PHE A 54 7.19 14.42 -1.96
CA PHE A 54 8.60 14.56 -2.28
C PHE A 54 9.37 13.27 -1.96
N ALA A 55 9.21 12.73 -0.75
CA ALA A 55 9.92 11.52 -0.33
C ALA A 55 9.54 10.29 -1.17
N TYR A 56 8.27 10.18 -1.57
CA TYR A 56 7.77 9.09 -2.42
C TYR A 56 8.25 9.20 -3.88
N SER A 57 8.61 10.38 -4.34
CA SER A 57 9.05 10.62 -5.73
C SER A 57 10.55 10.87 -5.90
N TRP A 58 11.30 11.14 -4.82
CA TRP A 58 12.72 11.47 -4.87
C TRP A 58 13.59 10.22 -4.91
N HIS A 59 14.56 10.17 -5.84
CA HIS A 59 15.55 9.10 -5.97
C HIS A 59 14.89 7.70 -6.02
N VAL A 60 13.90 7.54 -6.91
CA VAL A 60 13.12 6.31 -7.10
C VAL A 60 13.66 5.46 -8.26
N GLY A 61 13.31 4.18 -8.29
CA GLY A 61 13.52 3.30 -9.44
C GLY A 61 14.71 2.36 -9.31
N SER A 62 15.28 2.19 -8.12
CA SER A 62 16.29 1.16 -7.87
C SER A 62 15.71 -0.26 -7.97
N THR A 63 14.45 -0.43 -7.56
CA THR A 63 13.71 -1.68 -7.69
C THR A 63 12.31 -1.42 -8.25
N VAL A 64 11.94 -2.19 -9.27
CA VAL A 64 10.65 -2.10 -9.99
C VAL A 64 10.15 -3.52 -10.23
N GLU A 65 8.86 -3.75 -10.04
CA GLU A 65 8.26 -5.01 -10.46
C GLU A 65 8.13 -5.02 -11.99
N LEU A 66 9.11 -5.65 -12.65
CA LEU A 66 9.21 -5.67 -14.11
C LEU A 66 8.02 -6.38 -14.77
N TYR A 67 7.42 -7.35 -14.08
CA TYR A 67 6.22 -8.03 -14.56
C TYR A 67 5.04 -7.06 -14.73
N TYR A 68 4.80 -6.20 -13.74
CA TYR A 68 3.76 -5.17 -13.87
C TYR A 68 4.17 -4.05 -14.83
N ALA A 69 5.44 -3.69 -14.86
CA ALA A 69 5.94 -2.66 -15.77
C ALA A 69 5.77 -3.07 -17.25
N ALA A 70 6.03 -4.34 -17.60
CA ALA A 70 5.79 -4.90 -18.91
C ALA A 70 4.30 -4.85 -19.28
N ALA A 71 3.43 -5.32 -18.40
CA ALA A 71 1.99 -5.25 -18.59
C ALA A 71 1.49 -3.80 -18.78
N VAL A 72 1.95 -2.88 -17.94
CA VAL A 72 1.62 -1.45 -18.05
C VAL A 72 2.03 -0.90 -19.42
N ARG A 73 3.19 -1.29 -19.93
CA ARG A 73 3.64 -0.89 -21.28
C ARG A 73 2.72 -1.43 -22.37
N SER A 74 2.33 -2.71 -22.31
CA SER A 74 1.38 -3.33 -23.23
C SER A 74 0.01 -2.64 -23.18
N MET A 75 -0.53 -2.46 -21.96
CA MET A 75 -1.79 -1.76 -21.72
C MET A 75 -1.78 -0.28 -22.16
N ALA A 76 -0.63 0.40 -22.04
CA ALA A 76 -0.50 1.77 -22.50
C ALA A 76 -0.52 1.87 -24.04
N HIS A 77 -0.12 0.83 -24.74
CA HIS A 77 -0.12 0.79 -26.21
C HIS A 77 -1.51 0.40 -26.78
N SER A 78 -2.18 -0.60 -26.19
CA SER A 78 -3.42 -1.20 -26.67
C SER A 78 -4.59 -0.94 -25.72
N TRP A 79 -5.75 -0.47 -26.24
CA TRP A 79 -6.99 -0.36 -25.44
C TRP A 79 -7.61 -1.71 -25.11
N HIS A 80 -7.39 -2.71 -25.96
CA HIS A 80 -7.81 -4.07 -25.68
C HIS A 80 -7.05 -4.62 -24.47
N ASP A 81 -5.72 -4.51 -24.47
CA ASP A 81 -4.90 -4.94 -23.34
C ASP A 81 -5.18 -4.12 -22.09
N PHE A 82 -5.45 -2.82 -22.24
CA PHE A 82 -5.88 -1.97 -21.13
C PHE A 82 -7.15 -2.51 -20.46
N VAL A 83 -8.18 -2.82 -21.25
CA VAL A 83 -9.46 -3.29 -20.71
C VAL A 83 -9.33 -4.65 -20.03
N PHE A 84 -8.64 -5.60 -20.67
CA PHE A 84 -8.52 -6.98 -20.19
C PHE A 84 -7.30 -7.25 -19.31
N GLY A 85 -6.40 -6.29 -19.11
CA GLY A 85 -5.19 -6.50 -18.33
C GLY A 85 -4.14 -7.35 -19.06
N GLY A 86 -4.02 -7.17 -20.40
CA GLY A 86 -3.04 -7.90 -21.22
C GLY A 86 -1.61 -7.71 -20.71
N PHE A 87 -0.88 -8.81 -20.57
CA PHE A 87 0.52 -8.80 -20.13
C PHE A 87 1.47 -8.49 -21.28
N ASP A 88 1.32 -9.20 -22.39
CA ASP A 88 2.17 -9.11 -23.57
C ASP A 88 1.52 -8.21 -24.66
N PRO A 89 2.31 -7.58 -25.53
CA PRO A 89 1.79 -6.69 -26.58
C PRO A 89 0.82 -7.31 -27.57
N ALA A 90 0.84 -8.63 -27.75
CA ALA A 90 -0.13 -9.35 -28.58
C ALA A 90 -1.41 -9.73 -27.80
N GLY A 91 -1.50 -9.44 -26.53
CA GLY A 91 -2.67 -9.75 -25.70
C GLY A 91 -2.97 -11.23 -25.61
N THR A 92 -1.94 -12.08 -25.50
CA THR A 92 -2.13 -13.53 -25.48
C THR A 92 -2.53 -14.05 -24.10
N ILE A 93 -2.09 -13.36 -23.04
CA ILE A 93 -2.38 -13.69 -21.64
C ILE A 93 -2.56 -12.40 -20.81
N THR A 94 -3.39 -12.47 -19.76
CA THR A 94 -3.54 -11.36 -18.81
C THR A 94 -2.38 -11.32 -17.79
N VAL A 95 -2.34 -10.27 -16.98
CA VAL A 95 -1.64 -10.34 -15.69
C VAL A 95 -2.35 -11.32 -14.75
N ASP A 96 -1.64 -11.82 -13.76
CA ASP A 96 -2.11 -12.79 -12.77
C ASP A 96 -3.12 -12.22 -11.75
N LYS A 97 -3.69 -11.04 -12.00
CA LYS A 97 -4.63 -10.33 -11.12
C LYS A 97 -5.53 -9.36 -11.89
N LEU A 98 -6.52 -8.80 -11.20
CA LEU A 98 -7.34 -7.75 -11.79
C LEU A 98 -6.51 -6.50 -12.11
N PRO A 99 -6.75 -5.81 -13.24
CA PRO A 99 -5.88 -4.76 -13.74
C PRO A 99 -6.10 -3.37 -13.11
N GLY A 100 -7.02 -3.20 -12.16
CA GLY A 100 -7.48 -1.90 -11.67
C GLY A 100 -6.36 -0.94 -11.23
N ALA A 101 -5.34 -1.42 -10.53
CA ALA A 101 -4.19 -0.58 -10.17
C ALA A 101 -3.30 -0.26 -11.38
N LEU A 102 -3.14 -1.23 -12.29
CA LEU A 102 -2.32 -1.05 -13.48
C LEU A 102 -2.97 -0.11 -14.50
N TRP A 103 -4.30 0.04 -14.50
CA TRP A 103 -4.97 1.05 -15.32
C TRP A 103 -4.49 2.46 -15.05
N VAL A 104 -4.29 2.82 -13.78
CA VAL A 104 -3.82 4.16 -13.40
C VAL A 104 -2.39 4.37 -13.88
N GLN A 105 -1.53 3.37 -13.74
CA GLN A 105 -0.16 3.37 -14.24
C GLN A 105 -0.12 3.44 -15.78
N ALA A 106 -0.93 2.65 -16.46
CA ALA A 106 -1.00 2.62 -17.92
C ALA A 106 -1.50 3.96 -18.50
N LEU A 107 -2.47 4.61 -17.86
CA LEU A 107 -2.91 5.95 -18.23
C LEU A 107 -1.79 6.98 -18.05
N SER A 108 -1.03 6.92 -16.96
CA SER A 108 0.13 7.78 -16.74
C SER A 108 1.19 7.58 -17.83
N VAL A 109 1.54 6.34 -18.11
CA VAL A 109 2.52 6.01 -19.18
C VAL A 109 1.99 6.40 -20.58
N ARG A 110 0.70 6.25 -20.85
CA ARG A 110 0.07 6.69 -22.10
C ARG A 110 0.12 8.21 -22.30
N LEU A 111 -0.03 8.97 -21.21
CA LEU A 111 -0.02 10.43 -21.25
C LEU A 111 1.41 11.00 -21.32
N PHE A 112 2.34 10.41 -20.58
CA PHE A 112 3.68 10.97 -20.38
C PHE A 112 4.78 10.20 -21.11
N GLY A 113 4.45 9.11 -21.79
CA GLY A 113 5.41 8.21 -22.44
C GLY A 113 5.96 7.13 -21.51
N VAL A 114 6.69 6.18 -22.11
CA VAL A 114 7.32 5.05 -21.40
C VAL A 114 8.57 5.53 -20.67
N HIS A 115 8.36 6.18 -19.54
CA HIS A 115 9.41 6.66 -18.65
C HIS A 115 9.21 6.08 -17.26
N LEU A 116 10.30 5.78 -16.57
CA LEU A 116 10.25 5.22 -15.22
C LEU A 116 9.45 6.11 -14.25
N TRP A 117 9.67 7.43 -14.29
CA TRP A 117 8.91 8.36 -13.46
C TRP A 117 7.40 8.37 -13.76
N ALA A 118 7.01 8.19 -15.04
CA ALA A 118 5.61 8.13 -15.43
C ALA A 118 4.92 6.85 -14.89
N LEU A 119 5.67 5.74 -14.82
CA LEU A 119 5.22 4.49 -14.22
C LEU A 119 5.02 4.63 -12.70
N LEU A 120 5.90 5.37 -12.00
CA LEU A 120 5.93 5.46 -10.54
C LEU A 120 5.13 6.64 -9.97
N LEU A 121 4.81 7.65 -10.80
CA LEU A 121 4.08 8.85 -10.37
C LEU A 121 2.72 8.55 -9.71
N PRO A 122 1.88 7.63 -10.22
CA PRO A 122 0.61 7.33 -9.59
C PRO A 122 0.75 6.93 -8.14
N GLN A 123 1.68 6.04 -7.78
CA GLN A 123 1.86 5.53 -6.43
C GLN A 123 2.31 6.63 -5.46
N ALA A 124 3.20 7.52 -5.88
CA ALA A 124 3.62 8.67 -5.08
C ALA A 124 2.43 9.60 -4.78
N VAL A 125 1.55 9.82 -5.76
CA VAL A 125 0.31 10.60 -5.58
C VAL A 125 -0.67 9.86 -4.67
N GLU A 126 -0.87 8.57 -4.86
CA GLU A 126 -1.74 7.71 -4.06
C GLU A 126 -1.32 7.71 -2.59
N GLY A 127 -0.02 7.56 -2.31
CA GLY A 127 0.54 7.64 -0.97
C GLY A 127 0.30 9.00 -0.31
N ALA A 128 0.59 10.10 -1.02
CA ALA A 128 0.35 11.44 -0.52
C ALA A 128 -1.14 11.73 -0.26
N LEU A 129 -2.03 11.26 -1.13
CA LEU A 129 -3.48 11.34 -0.92
C LEU A 129 -3.93 10.51 0.28
N THR A 130 -3.32 9.34 0.51
CA THR A 130 -3.61 8.49 1.67
C THR A 130 -3.32 9.22 2.98
N VAL A 131 -2.22 9.96 3.06
CA VAL A 131 -1.89 10.83 4.21
C VAL A 131 -2.98 11.88 4.44
N LEU A 132 -3.45 12.55 3.39
CA LEU A 132 -4.51 13.57 3.47
C LEU A 132 -5.85 12.96 3.91
N VAL A 133 -6.25 11.82 3.34
CA VAL A 133 -7.51 11.16 3.65
C VAL A 133 -7.50 10.59 5.07
N LEU A 134 -6.39 9.99 5.50
CA LEU A 134 -6.24 9.49 6.87
C LEU A 134 -6.34 10.62 7.90
N PHE A 135 -5.66 11.75 7.66
CA PHE A 135 -5.83 12.95 8.47
C PHE A 135 -7.30 13.33 8.59
N HIS A 136 -8.02 13.37 7.46
CA HIS A 136 -9.42 13.79 7.43
C HIS A 136 -10.33 12.82 8.23
N ALA A 137 -10.14 11.52 8.08
CA ALA A 137 -10.89 10.50 8.80
C ALA A 137 -10.64 10.58 10.32
N VAL A 138 -9.36 10.59 10.73
CA VAL A 138 -8.97 10.55 12.14
C VAL A 138 -9.29 11.87 12.86
N ARG A 139 -9.10 13.01 12.18
CA ARG A 139 -9.49 14.33 12.72
C ARG A 139 -10.96 14.38 13.14
N ARG A 140 -11.85 13.76 12.36
CA ARG A 140 -13.29 13.75 12.67
C ARG A 140 -13.64 12.85 13.86
N LEU A 141 -12.75 11.91 14.22
CA LEU A 141 -12.93 11.01 15.36
C LEU A 141 -12.38 11.59 16.68
N ALA A 142 -11.25 12.31 16.63
CA ALA A 142 -10.55 12.74 17.84
C ALA A 142 -9.87 14.12 17.73
N GLY A 143 -10.26 14.93 16.75
CA GLY A 143 -9.78 16.32 16.61
C GLY A 143 -8.54 16.49 15.74
N PRO A 144 -8.15 17.77 15.48
CA PRO A 144 -7.08 18.10 14.52
C PRO A 144 -5.71 17.52 14.88
N LEU A 145 -5.38 17.48 16.18
CA LEU A 145 -4.10 16.90 16.65
C LEU A 145 -4.04 15.40 16.36
N ALA A 146 -5.15 14.66 16.59
CA ALA A 146 -5.22 13.24 16.27
C ALA A 146 -4.97 12.97 14.79
N GLY A 147 -5.63 13.74 13.93
CA GLY A 147 -5.42 13.65 12.48
C GLY A 147 -3.97 13.94 12.09
N MET A 148 -3.36 14.98 12.67
CA MET A 148 -1.98 15.36 12.35
C MET A 148 -0.96 14.30 12.78
N VAL A 149 -1.10 13.77 14.00
CA VAL A 149 -0.24 12.66 14.47
C VAL A 149 -0.40 11.44 13.57
N ALA A 150 -1.64 11.08 13.18
CA ALA A 150 -1.87 9.97 12.25
C ALA A 150 -1.21 10.21 10.88
N ALA A 151 -1.31 11.42 10.33
CA ALA A 151 -0.68 11.79 9.06
C ALA A 151 0.85 11.67 9.13
N VAL A 152 1.46 12.16 10.21
CA VAL A 152 2.93 12.09 10.42
C VAL A 152 3.40 10.64 10.62
N VAL A 153 2.68 9.85 11.44
CA VAL A 153 3.02 8.43 11.66
C VAL A 153 2.95 7.64 10.36
N LEU A 154 1.90 7.87 9.53
CA LEU A 154 1.77 7.19 8.24
C LEU A 154 2.89 7.60 7.28
N ALA A 155 3.15 8.90 7.13
CA ALA A 155 4.20 9.41 6.24
C ALA A 155 5.62 8.98 6.68
N ALA A 156 5.82 8.72 7.97
CA ALA A 156 7.07 8.23 8.54
C ALA A 156 7.13 6.69 8.65
N SER A 157 6.14 5.94 8.14
CA SER A 157 6.13 4.48 8.16
C SER A 157 7.06 3.92 7.07
N PRO A 158 8.09 3.11 7.41
CA PRO A 158 9.00 2.53 6.41
C PRO A 158 8.26 1.68 5.36
N ALA A 159 7.29 0.87 5.78
CA ALA A 159 6.50 0.03 4.87
C ALA A 159 5.71 0.85 3.84
N THR A 160 5.10 1.97 4.24
CA THR A 160 4.42 2.89 3.32
C THR A 160 5.42 3.62 2.44
N MET A 161 6.57 4.02 3.04
CA MET A 161 7.62 4.72 2.32
C MET A 161 8.20 3.88 1.18
N THR A 162 8.52 2.62 1.40
CA THR A 162 9.05 1.72 0.37
C THR A 162 7.99 1.38 -0.68
N LEU A 163 6.74 1.11 -0.25
CA LEU A 163 5.64 0.75 -1.12
C LEU A 163 5.32 1.85 -2.14
N ASP A 164 5.13 3.11 -1.68
CA ASP A 164 4.69 4.23 -2.53
C ASP A 164 5.80 4.75 -3.46
N ARG A 165 6.98 4.13 -3.42
CA ARG A 165 8.15 4.39 -4.29
C ARG A 165 8.30 3.36 -5.42
N GLY A 166 7.41 2.37 -5.50
CA GLY A 166 7.41 1.31 -6.51
C GLY A 166 6.09 1.24 -7.28
N ASN A 167 6.03 0.38 -8.30
CA ASN A 167 4.86 0.16 -9.14
C ASN A 167 3.94 -0.97 -8.63
N ILE A 168 3.78 -1.07 -7.32
CA ILE A 168 3.00 -2.13 -6.68
C ILE A 168 1.52 -1.72 -6.56
N PRO A 169 0.56 -2.63 -6.83
CA PRO A 169 -0.88 -2.37 -6.79
C PRO A 169 -1.43 -1.91 -5.44
N ASP A 170 -0.71 -2.17 -4.37
CA ASP A 170 -1.11 -1.96 -2.99
C ASP A 170 -1.31 -0.49 -2.63
N SER A 171 -0.54 0.44 -3.22
CA SER A 171 -0.69 1.89 -2.98
C SER A 171 -2.10 2.36 -3.28
N LEU A 172 -2.64 2.01 -4.47
CA LEU A 172 -4.01 2.35 -4.84
C LEU A 172 -5.03 1.67 -3.93
N MET A 173 -4.85 0.37 -3.65
CA MET A 173 -5.73 -0.36 -2.75
C MET A 173 -5.80 0.32 -1.38
N ILE A 174 -4.66 0.67 -0.76
CA ILE A 174 -4.61 1.32 0.56
C ILE A 174 -5.32 2.68 0.54
N LEU A 175 -5.09 3.50 -0.48
CA LEU A 175 -5.82 4.76 -0.64
C LEU A 175 -7.34 4.53 -0.65
N LEU A 176 -7.81 3.58 -1.45
CA LEU A 176 -9.23 3.32 -1.63
C LEU A 176 -9.89 2.74 -0.37
N VAL A 177 -9.22 1.85 0.36
CA VAL A 177 -9.77 1.35 1.64
C VAL A 177 -9.73 2.41 2.75
N VAL A 178 -8.76 3.34 2.73
CA VAL A 178 -8.76 4.50 3.65
C VAL A 178 -9.88 5.49 3.30
N LEU A 179 -10.20 5.68 2.02
CA LEU A 179 -11.39 6.41 1.56
C LEU A 179 -12.69 5.72 2.03
N ALA A 180 -12.74 4.39 2.02
CA ALA A 180 -13.87 3.64 2.56
C ALA A 180 -14.02 3.84 4.08
N ALA A 181 -12.92 3.87 4.81
CA ALA A 181 -12.92 4.20 6.24
C ALA A 181 -13.40 5.64 6.48
N ASP A 182 -12.96 6.61 5.68
CA ASP A 182 -13.41 8.01 5.76
C ASP A 182 -14.93 8.14 5.49
N ALA A 183 -15.42 7.45 4.46
CA ALA A 183 -16.85 7.38 4.16
C ALA A 183 -17.64 6.72 5.30
N THR A 184 -17.07 5.68 5.94
CA THR A 184 -17.66 5.04 7.12
C THR A 184 -17.71 6.00 8.31
N VAL A 185 -16.64 6.75 8.58
CA VAL A 185 -16.66 7.81 9.61
C VAL A 185 -17.74 8.87 9.31
N SER A 186 -17.89 9.23 8.03
CA SER A 186 -19.00 10.11 7.61
C SER A 186 -20.37 9.50 7.90
N ALA A 187 -20.55 8.22 7.64
CA ALA A 187 -21.78 7.50 7.95
C ALA A 187 -22.06 7.42 9.46
N LEU A 188 -21.03 7.22 10.30
CA LEU A 188 -21.14 7.25 11.77
C LEU A 188 -21.62 8.62 12.26
N LEU A 189 -21.09 9.69 11.71
CA LEU A 189 -21.42 11.07 12.12
C LEU A 189 -22.80 11.51 11.66
N THR A 190 -23.18 11.18 10.43
CA THR A 190 -24.38 11.71 9.77
C THR A 190 -25.57 10.75 9.77
N GLY A 191 -25.32 9.45 9.84
CA GLY A 191 -26.33 8.43 9.65
C GLY A 191 -26.87 8.30 8.21
N ARG A 192 -26.21 8.92 7.22
CA ARG A 192 -26.69 8.95 5.82
C ARG A 192 -26.37 7.64 5.09
N TRP A 193 -27.36 7.07 4.38
CA TRP A 193 -27.19 5.90 3.54
C TRP A 193 -26.14 6.07 2.45
N ARG A 194 -26.11 7.25 1.82
CA ARG A 194 -25.13 7.59 0.77
C ARG A 194 -23.69 7.36 1.22
N SER A 195 -23.37 7.66 2.48
CA SER A 195 -22.02 7.44 3.00
C SER A 195 -21.69 5.94 3.16
N ALA A 196 -22.68 5.11 3.53
CA ALA A 196 -22.48 3.66 3.61
C ALA A 196 -22.31 3.04 2.22
N VAL A 197 -23.14 3.45 1.25
CA VAL A 197 -22.99 3.03 -0.16
C VAL A 197 -21.64 3.46 -0.71
N LEU A 198 -21.22 4.71 -0.47
CA LEU A 198 -19.91 5.22 -0.92
C LEU A 198 -18.75 4.43 -0.32
N ALA A 199 -18.83 4.02 0.95
CA ALA A 199 -17.83 3.13 1.54
C ALA A 199 -17.76 1.79 0.80
N GLY A 200 -18.91 1.22 0.42
CA GLY A 200 -18.99 0.01 -0.40
C GLY A 200 -18.36 0.19 -1.79
N VAL A 201 -18.59 1.35 -2.45
CA VAL A 201 -17.96 1.67 -3.74
C VAL A 201 -16.44 1.73 -3.62
N TRP A 202 -15.92 2.40 -2.60
CA TRP A 202 -14.47 2.49 -2.39
C TRP A 202 -13.83 1.11 -2.13
N VAL A 203 -14.48 0.25 -1.33
CA VAL A 203 -14.00 -1.13 -1.13
C VAL A 203 -14.02 -1.91 -2.44
N ALA A 204 -15.05 -1.73 -3.26
CA ALA A 204 -15.14 -2.42 -4.56
C ALA A 204 -14.09 -1.94 -5.57
N LEU A 205 -13.77 -0.64 -5.60
CA LEU A 205 -12.67 -0.12 -6.42
C LEU A 205 -11.32 -0.63 -5.91
N ALA A 206 -11.14 -0.73 -4.59
CA ALA A 206 -9.97 -1.36 -4.00
C ALA A 206 -9.85 -2.84 -4.38
N PHE A 207 -10.98 -3.54 -4.51
CA PHE A 207 -11.01 -4.91 -5.00
C PHE A 207 -10.52 -5.01 -6.45
N GLN A 208 -10.84 -4.07 -7.32
CA GLN A 208 -10.27 -4.03 -8.68
C GLN A 208 -8.75 -3.84 -8.65
N ALA A 209 -8.22 -3.15 -7.64
CA ALA A 209 -6.77 -2.98 -7.49
C ALA A 209 -6.08 -4.24 -6.94
N LYS A 210 -6.65 -4.88 -5.92
CA LYS A 210 -6.01 -6.04 -5.24
C LYS A 210 -6.98 -7.08 -4.69
N MET A 211 -8.10 -7.29 -5.34
CA MET A 211 -9.03 -8.42 -5.12
C MET A 211 -9.43 -8.61 -3.65
N LEU A 212 -9.38 -9.86 -3.14
CA LEU A 212 -9.89 -10.25 -1.82
C LEU A 212 -9.22 -9.52 -0.65
N GLU A 213 -8.00 -9.05 -0.78
CA GLU A 213 -7.31 -8.29 0.27
C GLU A 213 -8.09 -7.02 0.64
N ALA A 214 -8.70 -6.35 -0.35
CA ALA A 214 -9.54 -5.19 -0.11
C ALA A 214 -10.80 -5.50 0.73
N TRP A 215 -11.32 -6.73 0.69
CA TRP A 215 -12.48 -7.12 1.48
C TRP A 215 -12.15 -7.37 2.96
N LEU A 216 -10.86 -7.54 3.31
CA LEU A 216 -10.43 -7.75 4.70
C LEU A 216 -10.77 -6.57 5.62
N VAL A 217 -11.05 -5.39 5.08
CA VAL A 217 -11.49 -4.23 5.88
C VAL A 217 -13.00 -4.24 6.19
N LEU A 218 -13.81 -5.01 5.47
CA LEU A 218 -15.27 -5.04 5.64
C LEU A 218 -15.71 -5.36 7.07
N PRO A 219 -15.11 -6.33 7.79
CA PRO A 219 -15.43 -6.57 9.19
C PRO A 219 -15.20 -5.34 10.07
N ALA A 220 -14.13 -4.58 9.84
CA ALA A 220 -13.81 -3.37 10.61
C ALA A 220 -14.84 -2.26 10.36
N LEU A 221 -15.17 -2.00 9.09
CA LEU A 221 -16.18 -1.01 8.70
C LEU A 221 -17.56 -1.39 9.27
N GLY A 222 -17.95 -2.66 9.11
CA GLY A 222 -19.23 -3.18 9.59
C GLY A 222 -19.34 -3.14 11.12
N LEU A 223 -18.32 -3.60 11.84
CA LEU A 223 -18.32 -3.62 13.31
C LEU A 223 -18.34 -2.20 13.90
N ALA A 224 -17.55 -1.28 13.37
CA ALA A 224 -17.57 0.12 13.79
C ALA A 224 -18.98 0.72 13.62
N TYR A 225 -19.64 0.42 12.49
CA TYR A 225 -21.00 0.89 12.24
C TYR A 225 -22.02 0.21 13.16
N LEU A 226 -21.90 -1.09 13.39
CA LEU A 226 -22.77 -1.85 14.30
C LEU A 226 -22.70 -1.31 15.72
N VAL A 227 -21.50 -1.05 16.23
CA VAL A 227 -21.25 -0.59 17.60
C VAL A 227 -21.59 0.88 17.78
N ALA A 228 -21.16 1.76 16.87
CA ALA A 228 -21.20 3.21 17.06
C ALA A 228 -22.19 3.95 16.14
N GLY A 229 -22.77 3.28 15.16
CA GLY A 229 -23.68 3.90 14.18
C GLY A 229 -24.96 4.45 14.80
N ARG A 230 -25.49 5.52 14.19
CA ARG A 230 -26.74 6.18 14.59
C ARG A 230 -27.97 5.37 14.17
N GLY A 231 -29.06 5.49 14.90
CA GLY A 231 -30.36 4.87 14.64
C GLY A 231 -30.55 3.54 15.36
N SER A 232 -31.67 2.88 15.05
CA SER A 232 -32.00 1.55 15.58
C SER A 232 -31.04 0.48 15.07
N THR A 233 -31.01 -0.67 15.73
CA THR A 233 -30.18 -1.82 15.29
C THR A 233 -30.52 -2.23 13.86
N MET A 234 -31.81 -2.26 13.50
CA MET A 234 -32.25 -2.60 12.13
C MET A 234 -31.75 -1.58 11.09
N ALA A 235 -31.78 -0.28 11.41
CA ALA A 235 -31.25 0.75 10.52
C ALA A 235 -29.72 0.64 10.35
N ARG A 236 -29.00 0.21 11.39
CA ARG A 236 -27.54 -0.04 11.31
C ARG A 236 -27.24 -1.26 10.45
N LEU A 237 -27.95 -2.36 10.67
CA LEU A 237 -27.82 -3.59 9.87
C LEU A 237 -28.17 -3.33 8.41
N GLY A 238 -29.22 -2.57 8.12
CA GLY A 238 -29.58 -2.18 6.76
C GLY A 238 -28.47 -1.41 6.03
N ARG A 239 -27.77 -0.50 6.74
CA ARG A 239 -26.65 0.26 6.14
C ARG A 239 -25.40 -0.60 5.98
N ILE A 240 -25.13 -1.53 6.90
CA ILE A 240 -24.05 -2.52 6.74
C ILE A 240 -24.35 -3.42 5.55
N ALA A 241 -25.60 -3.86 5.41
CA ALA A 241 -26.03 -4.65 4.25
C ALA A 241 -25.88 -3.86 2.93
N ALA A 242 -26.25 -2.57 2.93
CA ALA A 242 -26.04 -1.70 1.76
C ALA A 242 -24.56 -1.53 1.41
N LEU A 243 -23.68 -1.32 2.39
CA LEU A 243 -22.23 -1.28 2.19
C LEU A 243 -21.74 -2.60 1.58
N GLY A 244 -22.07 -3.74 2.21
CA GLY A 244 -21.64 -5.05 1.75
C GLY A 244 -22.19 -5.42 0.37
N ALA A 245 -23.47 -5.17 0.12
CA ALA A 245 -24.09 -5.43 -1.19
C ALA A 245 -23.44 -4.55 -2.29
N THR A 246 -23.21 -3.27 -2.02
CA THR A 246 -22.53 -2.39 -2.97
C THR A 246 -21.10 -2.86 -3.23
N ALA A 247 -20.36 -3.21 -2.17
CA ALA A 247 -19.02 -3.76 -2.31
C ALA A 247 -19.02 -5.02 -3.18
N ALA A 248 -19.92 -5.97 -2.91
CA ALA A 248 -20.02 -7.22 -3.68
C ALA A 248 -20.39 -6.97 -5.15
N VAL A 249 -21.48 -6.23 -5.40
CA VAL A 249 -22.00 -6.02 -6.77
C VAL A 249 -20.95 -5.30 -7.64
N VAL A 250 -20.37 -4.23 -7.15
CA VAL A 250 -19.38 -3.46 -7.93
C VAL A 250 -18.05 -4.23 -8.04
N SER A 251 -17.61 -4.99 -7.01
CA SER A 251 -16.43 -5.85 -7.11
C SER A 251 -16.57 -6.90 -8.20
N LEU A 252 -17.73 -7.54 -8.29
CA LEU A 252 -17.96 -8.62 -9.23
C LEU A 252 -18.30 -8.14 -10.66
N SER A 253 -18.59 -6.86 -10.87
CA SER A 253 -19.05 -6.33 -12.15
C SER A 253 -18.02 -6.56 -13.28
N TYR A 254 -16.75 -6.26 -13.04
CA TYR A 254 -15.67 -6.48 -14.02
C TYR A 254 -15.47 -7.97 -14.31
N MET A 255 -15.47 -8.82 -13.29
CA MET A 255 -15.34 -10.26 -13.47
C MET A 255 -16.53 -10.84 -14.28
N THR A 256 -17.72 -10.31 -14.06
CA THR A 256 -18.91 -10.66 -14.85
C THR A 256 -18.74 -10.24 -16.30
N PHE A 257 -18.26 -9.01 -16.56
CA PHE A 257 -17.95 -8.53 -17.90
C PHE A 257 -16.94 -9.44 -18.62
N VAL A 258 -15.81 -9.76 -17.98
CA VAL A 258 -14.79 -10.66 -18.55
C VAL A 258 -15.36 -12.05 -18.84
N THR A 259 -16.16 -12.60 -17.93
CA THR A 259 -16.78 -13.94 -18.09
C THR A 259 -17.77 -13.99 -19.25
N LEU A 260 -18.54 -12.92 -19.47
CA LEU A 260 -19.49 -12.81 -20.56
C LEU A 260 -18.83 -12.55 -21.91
N THR A 261 -17.56 -12.13 -21.93
CA THR A 261 -16.78 -11.93 -23.16
C THR A 261 -16.27 -13.28 -23.68
N PRO A 262 -16.54 -13.64 -24.96
CA PRO A 262 -16.05 -14.89 -25.54
C PRO A 262 -14.53 -15.04 -25.40
N ALA A 263 -14.05 -16.24 -25.08
CA ALA A 263 -12.62 -16.51 -24.87
C ALA A 263 -11.73 -16.19 -26.09
N ALA A 264 -12.28 -16.21 -27.30
CA ALA A 264 -11.57 -15.82 -28.52
C ALA A 264 -11.37 -14.29 -28.67
N GLN A 265 -12.06 -13.49 -27.86
CA GLN A 265 -12.02 -12.02 -27.91
C GLN A 265 -11.30 -11.40 -26.72
N ARG A 266 -10.66 -12.19 -25.90
CA ARG A 266 -9.89 -11.73 -24.75
C ARG A 266 -8.63 -12.58 -24.53
N PRO A 267 -7.63 -12.04 -23.84
CA PRO A 267 -6.46 -12.81 -23.42
C PRO A 267 -6.85 -14.01 -22.56
N TYR A 268 -5.97 -14.99 -22.47
CA TYR A 268 -6.12 -16.09 -21.52
C TYR A 268 -5.89 -15.56 -20.09
N GLU A 269 -6.75 -15.94 -19.15
CA GLU A 269 -6.65 -15.52 -17.74
C GLU A 269 -5.46 -16.19 -17.03
N ASP A 270 -4.38 -15.44 -16.75
CA ASP A 270 -3.24 -15.94 -15.98
C ASP A 270 -3.67 -16.30 -14.54
N GLY A 271 -2.97 -17.25 -13.90
CA GLY A 271 -3.38 -17.79 -12.61
C GLY A 271 -4.60 -18.73 -12.68
N SER A 272 -5.10 -19.04 -13.89
CA SER A 272 -6.23 -19.94 -14.09
C SER A 272 -5.90 -21.07 -15.05
N THR A 273 -6.09 -22.31 -14.63
CA THR A 273 -5.97 -23.48 -15.51
C THR A 273 -7.19 -23.69 -16.40
N THR A 274 -8.27 -22.95 -16.17
CA THR A 274 -9.56 -23.08 -16.86
C THR A 274 -9.99 -21.83 -17.60
N ASN A 275 -9.08 -20.86 -17.80
CA ASN A 275 -9.35 -19.56 -18.43
C ASN A 275 -10.49 -18.77 -17.76
N SER A 276 -10.55 -18.79 -16.44
CA SER A 276 -11.59 -18.17 -15.64
C SER A 276 -11.06 -17.09 -14.72
N VAL A 277 -11.56 -15.86 -14.86
CA VAL A 277 -11.25 -14.75 -13.95
C VAL A 277 -11.70 -15.02 -12.52
N PHE A 278 -12.78 -15.81 -12.30
CA PHE A 278 -13.19 -16.23 -10.96
C PHE A 278 -12.16 -17.17 -10.32
N HIS A 279 -11.57 -18.06 -11.11
CA HIS A 279 -10.48 -18.92 -10.62
C HIS A 279 -9.24 -18.09 -10.28
N GLN A 280 -8.85 -17.15 -11.14
CA GLN A 280 -7.74 -16.22 -10.90
C GLN A 280 -7.93 -15.46 -9.56
N VAL A 281 -9.13 -14.91 -9.31
CA VAL A 281 -9.40 -14.07 -8.14
C VAL A 281 -9.60 -14.89 -6.87
N PHE A 282 -10.52 -15.85 -6.88
CA PHE A 282 -10.92 -16.55 -5.64
C PHE A 282 -10.05 -17.75 -5.31
N VAL A 283 -9.48 -18.43 -6.31
CA VAL A 283 -8.60 -19.59 -6.07
C VAL A 283 -7.15 -19.14 -6.02
N TYR A 284 -6.57 -18.70 -7.14
CA TYR A 284 -5.15 -18.37 -7.24
C TYR A 284 -4.73 -17.21 -6.31
N ASN A 285 -5.46 -16.09 -6.33
CA ASN A 285 -5.19 -14.93 -5.46
C ASN A 285 -5.97 -14.95 -4.14
N GLY A 286 -6.77 -15.98 -3.88
CA GLY A 286 -7.61 -16.11 -2.71
C GLY A 286 -7.24 -17.30 -1.86
N PHE A 287 -8.04 -18.36 -1.95
CA PHE A 287 -7.95 -19.52 -1.05
C PHE A 287 -6.62 -20.28 -1.15
N SER A 288 -5.95 -20.28 -2.32
CA SER A 288 -4.61 -20.89 -2.47
C SER A 288 -3.52 -20.18 -1.65
N ARG A 289 -3.78 -18.94 -1.21
CA ARG A 289 -2.84 -18.21 -0.35
C ARG A 289 -2.80 -18.75 1.09
N VAL A 290 -3.66 -19.72 1.40
CA VAL A 290 -3.70 -20.38 2.71
C VAL A 290 -3.48 -21.88 2.50
N GLY A 291 -2.32 -22.38 2.90
CA GLY A 291 -2.01 -23.83 2.88
C GLY A 291 -1.53 -24.41 1.55
N GLN A 292 -1.32 -23.59 0.51
CA GLN A 292 -0.71 -24.04 -0.75
C GLN A 292 0.61 -23.31 -1.02
N ALA A 293 1.40 -23.84 -1.97
CA ALA A 293 2.63 -23.21 -2.41
C ALA A 293 2.37 -21.80 -2.98
N SER A 294 3.22 -20.86 -2.63
CA SER A 294 3.11 -19.50 -3.17
C SER A 294 3.35 -19.48 -4.69
N PRO A 295 2.83 -18.47 -5.43
CA PRO A 295 3.18 -18.28 -6.83
C PRO A 295 4.68 -18.19 -7.07
N ASN A 296 5.42 -17.50 -6.19
CA ASN A 296 6.88 -17.40 -6.28
C ASN A 296 7.57 -18.74 -6.08
N GLU A 297 7.12 -19.55 -5.12
CA GLU A 297 7.62 -20.90 -4.93
C GLU A 297 7.33 -21.79 -6.15
N THR A 298 6.14 -21.67 -6.74
CA THR A 298 5.77 -22.39 -7.95
C THR A 298 6.63 -21.94 -9.12
N LEU A 299 6.86 -20.64 -9.31
CA LEU A 299 7.75 -20.08 -10.32
C LEU A 299 9.17 -20.62 -10.15
N GLY A 300 9.72 -20.63 -8.93
CA GLY A 300 11.04 -21.16 -8.65
C GLY A 300 11.17 -22.64 -9.00
N ARG A 301 10.19 -23.47 -8.64
CA ARG A 301 10.14 -24.90 -9.04
C ARG A 301 10.11 -25.08 -10.55
N THR A 302 9.34 -24.24 -11.24
CA THR A 302 9.20 -24.27 -12.70
C THR A 302 10.49 -23.85 -13.39
N LEU A 303 11.18 -22.83 -12.89
CA LEU A 303 12.46 -22.38 -13.41
C LEU A 303 13.63 -23.29 -12.99
N GLY A 304 13.43 -24.17 -12.02
CA GLY A 304 14.46 -25.08 -11.52
C GLY A 304 15.52 -24.39 -10.65
N ALA A 305 15.19 -23.23 -10.08
CA ALA A 305 16.05 -22.48 -9.18
C ALA A 305 15.22 -21.93 -8.00
N PRO A 306 15.72 -22.01 -6.76
CA PRO A 306 15.10 -21.27 -5.67
C PRO A 306 15.23 -19.77 -5.98
N LEU A 307 14.10 -19.06 -6.02
CA LEU A 307 14.14 -17.61 -6.15
C LEU A 307 14.51 -17.02 -4.79
N PHE A 308 15.44 -16.07 -4.77
CA PHE A 308 15.98 -15.48 -3.55
C PHE A 308 14.89 -14.88 -2.62
N PHE A 309 13.83 -14.36 -3.21
CA PHE A 309 12.65 -13.80 -2.50
C PHE A 309 11.67 -14.85 -1.98
N GLN A 310 12.01 -16.15 -2.02
CA GLN A 310 11.20 -17.22 -1.46
C GLN A 310 11.47 -17.50 0.02
N SER A 311 12.42 -16.81 0.63
CA SER A 311 12.71 -16.94 2.06
C SER A 311 11.73 -16.14 2.94
N GLU A 312 10.46 -16.01 2.51
CA GLU A 312 9.43 -15.44 3.38
C GLU A 312 9.32 -16.29 4.65
N PRO A 313 9.34 -15.66 5.83
CA PRO A 313 9.14 -16.40 7.08
C PRO A 313 7.84 -17.20 7.02
N PRO A 314 7.85 -18.48 7.42
CA PRO A 314 6.64 -19.30 7.39
C PRO A 314 5.55 -18.73 8.31
N PRO A 315 4.28 -19.14 8.12
CA PRO A 315 3.20 -18.78 9.03
C PRO A 315 3.55 -19.10 10.48
N ALA A 316 3.52 -18.08 11.35
CA ALA A 316 3.84 -18.22 12.77
C ALA A 316 3.19 -17.08 13.55
N ALA A 317 2.79 -17.31 14.79
CA ALA A 317 2.09 -16.32 15.63
C ALA A 317 2.87 -15.01 15.82
N ASN A 318 4.20 -15.05 15.78
CA ASN A 318 5.09 -13.90 15.91
C ASN A 318 5.58 -13.33 14.57
N ARG A 319 5.10 -13.85 13.42
CA ARG A 319 5.60 -13.52 12.08
C ARG A 319 5.66 -12.02 11.82
N LEU A 320 4.58 -11.28 12.13
CA LEU A 320 4.51 -9.83 11.94
C LEU A 320 5.35 -9.01 12.93
N LEU A 321 5.89 -9.67 13.94
CA LEU A 321 6.68 -9.03 15.00
C LEU A 321 8.16 -9.39 14.89
N THR A 322 8.58 -10.21 13.95
CA THR A 322 9.95 -10.69 13.79
C THR A 322 10.42 -10.50 12.36
N ALA A 323 11.72 -10.59 12.14
CA ALA A 323 12.36 -10.49 10.83
C ALA A 323 11.88 -9.26 10.02
N ASP A 324 11.78 -9.37 8.71
CA ASP A 324 11.49 -8.26 7.80
C ASP A 324 10.13 -7.59 8.09
N TYR A 325 9.08 -8.35 8.41
CA TYR A 325 7.77 -7.76 8.75
C TYR A 325 7.80 -6.98 10.05
N GLY A 326 8.56 -7.43 11.04
CA GLY A 326 8.81 -6.71 12.28
C GLY A 326 9.52 -5.39 12.01
N HIS A 327 10.48 -5.39 11.12
CA HIS A 327 11.25 -4.22 10.70
C HIS A 327 10.40 -3.19 9.95
N ASP A 328 9.54 -3.62 9.03
CA ASP A 328 8.81 -2.72 8.13
C ASP A 328 7.58 -2.09 8.79
N THR A 329 6.81 -2.87 9.54
CA THR A 329 5.55 -2.41 10.13
C THR A 329 5.41 -2.77 11.60
N GLY A 330 6.10 -3.83 12.04
CA GLY A 330 5.86 -4.49 13.32
C GLY A 330 6.10 -3.65 14.55
N TRP A 331 7.08 -2.75 14.54
CA TRP A 331 7.49 -2.03 15.76
C TRP A 331 6.47 -1.09 16.38
N LEU A 332 5.49 -0.57 15.64
CA LEU A 332 4.41 0.25 16.16
C LEU A 332 3.14 -0.55 16.47
N ILE A 333 3.06 -1.83 16.08
CA ILE A 333 1.90 -2.70 16.37
C ILE A 333 1.67 -2.87 17.88
N PRO A 334 2.66 -3.22 18.71
CA PRO A 334 2.45 -3.33 20.16
C PRO A 334 1.96 -2.02 20.78
N ALA A 335 2.52 -0.88 20.38
CA ALA A 335 2.08 0.43 20.82
C ALA A 335 0.63 0.71 20.42
N ALA A 336 0.25 0.43 19.18
CA ALA A 336 -1.11 0.62 18.67
C ALA A 336 -2.13 -0.27 19.42
N VAL A 337 -1.76 -1.52 19.74
CA VAL A 337 -2.59 -2.44 20.52
C VAL A 337 -2.80 -1.92 21.95
N LEU A 338 -1.74 -1.46 22.62
CA LEU A 338 -1.82 -0.86 23.95
C LEU A 338 -2.72 0.39 23.97
N VAL A 339 -2.56 1.24 22.96
CA VAL A 339 -3.38 2.45 22.78
C VAL A 339 -4.85 2.08 22.54
N ALA A 340 -5.13 1.14 21.64
CA ALA A 340 -6.50 0.69 21.36
C ALA A 340 -7.16 0.12 22.61
N GLY A 341 -6.47 -0.78 23.34
CA GLY A 341 -6.92 -1.33 24.61
C GLY A 341 -7.18 -0.25 25.66
N GLY A 342 -6.25 0.69 25.81
CA GLY A 342 -6.39 1.83 26.72
C GLY A 342 -7.61 2.71 26.41
N ILE A 343 -7.87 3.02 25.12
CA ILE A 343 -9.05 3.78 24.69
C ILE A 343 -10.32 2.99 24.99
N LEU A 344 -10.38 1.71 24.64
CA LEU A 344 -11.56 0.87 24.87
C LEU A 344 -11.89 0.75 26.34
N VAL A 345 -10.90 0.53 27.21
CA VAL A 345 -11.07 0.44 28.68
C VAL A 345 -11.47 1.79 29.25
N ALA A 346 -10.78 2.86 28.92
CA ALA A 346 -11.06 4.19 29.47
C ALA A 346 -12.43 4.74 29.05
N ARG A 347 -12.94 4.29 27.90
CA ARG A 347 -14.21 4.76 27.34
C ARG A 347 -15.32 3.69 27.33
N TRP A 348 -15.12 2.60 28.05
CA TRP A 348 -16.08 1.48 28.11
C TRP A 348 -17.50 1.92 28.50
N ARG A 349 -17.60 2.83 29.48
CA ARG A 349 -18.89 3.34 30.00
C ARG A 349 -19.42 4.56 29.26
N ARG A 350 -18.70 5.08 28.24
CA ARG A 350 -19.16 6.21 27.43
C ARG A 350 -20.30 5.78 26.50
N PRO A 351 -21.17 6.71 26.08
CA PRO A 351 -22.20 6.42 25.11
C PRO A 351 -21.63 5.71 23.87
N ARG A 352 -22.42 4.84 23.26
CA ARG A 352 -21.95 4.06 22.09
C ARG A 352 -21.49 4.95 20.93
N THR A 353 -22.00 6.18 20.82
CA THR A 353 -21.64 7.17 19.80
C THR A 353 -20.36 7.96 20.12
N ASP A 354 -19.61 7.56 21.17
CA ASP A 354 -18.31 8.16 21.48
C ASP A 354 -17.34 7.91 20.33
N LEU A 355 -16.89 8.99 19.71
CA LEU A 355 -16.12 8.92 18.47
C LEU A 355 -14.71 8.35 18.65
N PRO A 356 -13.90 8.69 19.68
CA PRO A 356 -12.63 8.04 19.90
C PRO A 356 -12.75 6.54 20.13
N ARG A 357 -13.80 6.08 20.85
CA ARG A 357 -14.09 4.66 21.02
C ARG A 357 -14.47 4.01 19.69
N ALA A 358 -15.29 4.67 18.86
CA ALA A 358 -15.64 4.20 17.53
C ALA A 358 -14.38 4.07 16.63
N GLY A 359 -13.45 5.02 16.74
CA GLY A 359 -12.16 4.97 16.07
C GLY A 359 -11.31 3.78 16.53
N ALA A 360 -11.24 3.53 17.84
CA ALA A 360 -10.53 2.36 18.37
C ALA A 360 -11.14 1.02 17.91
N VAL A 361 -12.47 0.95 17.77
CA VAL A 361 -13.15 -0.24 17.21
C VAL A 361 -12.82 -0.38 15.72
N LEU A 362 -12.94 0.70 14.93
CA LEU A 362 -12.68 0.67 13.49
C LEU A 362 -11.25 0.22 13.19
N TRP A 363 -10.29 0.99 13.67
CA TRP A 363 -8.88 0.78 13.34
C TRP A 363 -8.27 -0.40 14.10
N GLY A 364 -8.76 -0.70 15.32
CA GLY A 364 -8.36 -1.89 16.05
C GLY A 364 -8.84 -3.19 15.39
N THR A 365 -10.09 -3.23 14.90
CA THR A 365 -10.60 -4.39 14.14
C THR A 365 -9.86 -4.54 12.83
N TRP A 366 -9.58 -3.44 12.11
CA TRP A 366 -8.75 -3.48 10.89
C TRP A 366 -7.39 -4.10 11.18
N LEU A 367 -6.69 -3.60 12.20
CA LEU A 367 -5.39 -4.12 12.60
C LEU A 367 -5.45 -5.62 12.92
N VAL A 368 -6.43 -6.05 13.70
CA VAL A 368 -6.57 -7.47 14.11
C VAL A 368 -6.88 -8.37 12.92
N VAL A 369 -7.84 -7.99 12.05
CA VAL A 369 -8.23 -8.82 10.91
C VAL A 369 -7.05 -9.02 9.96
N LEU A 370 -6.36 -7.94 9.57
CA LEU A 370 -5.20 -8.05 8.69
C LEU A 370 -4.05 -8.79 9.37
N ALA A 371 -3.78 -8.52 10.66
CA ALA A 371 -2.73 -9.22 11.39
C ALA A 371 -2.99 -10.73 11.45
N VAL A 372 -4.23 -11.16 11.70
CA VAL A 372 -4.59 -12.59 11.69
C VAL A 372 -4.38 -13.19 10.30
N VAL A 373 -4.92 -12.56 9.24
CA VAL A 373 -4.79 -13.10 7.88
C VAL A 373 -3.33 -13.18 7.47
N PHE A 374 -2.54 -12.12 7.66
CA PHE A 374 -1.13 -12.09 7.29
C PHE A 374 -0.26 -13.03 8.12
N THR A 375 -0.62 -13.30 9.37
CA THR A 375 0.07 -14.28 10.22
C THR A 375 -0.05 -15.71 9.68
N PHE A 376 -1.24 -16.07 9.15
CA PHE A 376 -1.53 -17.43 8.72
C PHE A 376 -1.48 -17.65 7.20
N SER A 377 -1.33 -16.59 6.41
CA SER A 377 -1.15 -16.70 4.96
C SER A 377 0.18 -17.39 4.62
N THR A 378 0.17 -18.37 3.71
CA THR A 378 1.40 -19.02 3.20
C THR A 378 2.16 -18.13 2.21
N THR A 379 1.45 -17.20 1.54
CA THR A 379 2.04 -16.21 0.65
C THR A 379 1.93 -14.83 1.27
N MET A 380 3.05 -14.22 1.57
CA MET A 380 3.10 -12.85 2.08
C MET A 380 4.35 -12.14 1.61
N ASN A 381 4.20 -11.21 0.68
CA ASN A 381 5.28 -10.30 0.33
C ASN A 381 5.46 -9.23 1.41
N SER A 382 6.68 -8.73 1.59
CA SER A 382 7.00 -7.71 2.61
C SER A 382 6.09 -6.48 2.52
N TYR A 383 5.84 -5.99 1.32
CA TYR A 383 5.00 -4.82 1.07
C TYR A 383 3.51 -4.98 1.46
N TYR A 384 2.99 -6.22 1.64
CA TYR A 384 1.61 -6.42 2.15
C TYR A 384 1.42 -5.82 3.54
N ALA A 385 2.48 -5.83 4.35
CA ALA A 385 2.46 -5.28 5.70
C ALA A 385 2.11 -3.77 5.74
N ALA A 386 2.30 -3.05 4.64
CA ALA A 386 1.92 -1.64 4.52
C ALA A 386 0.41 -1.39 4.72
N ALA A 387 -0.45 -2.38 4.42
CA ALA A 387 -1.90 -2.29 4.66
C ALA A 387 -2.28 -2.20 6.16
N LEU A 388 -1.37 -2.53 7.08
CA LEU A 388 -1.53 -2.34 8.54
C LEU A 388 -1.26 -0.88 8.95
N SER A 389 -0.42 -0.16 8.20
CA SER A 389 0.08 1.17 8.58
C SER A 389 -1.03 2.22 8.81
N PRO A 390 -2.13 2.30 8.02
CA PRO A 390 -3.20 3.25 8.30
C PRO A 390 -3.89 3.02 9.64
N ALA A 391 -4.09 1.75 10.03
CA ALA A 391 -4.72 1.40 11.31
C ALA A 391 -3.81 1.74 12.49
N VAL A 392 -2.52 1.40 12.38
CA VAL A 392 -1.49 1.75 13.39
C VAL A 392 -1.41 3.28 13.54
N ALA A 393 -1.30 4.01 12.43
CA ALA A 393 -1.19 5.46 12.44
C ALA A 393 -2.44 6.13 13.04
N ALA A 394 -3.63 5.65 12.70
CA ALA A 394 -4.89 6.16 13.24
C ALA A 394 -5.02 5.94 14.75
N LEU A 395 -4.68 4.73 15.22
CA LEU A 395 -4.72 4.41 16.66
C LEU A 395 -3.73 5.27 17.45
N LEU A 396 -2.49 5.40 16.97
CA LEU A 396 -1.48 6.25 17.60
C LEU A 396 -1.88 7.73 17.52
N GLY A 397 -2.51 8.16 16.44
CA GLY A 397 -3.05 9.52 16.30
C GLY A 397 -4.14 9.84 17.32
N ILE A 398 -5.14 8.95 17.46
CA ILE A 398 -6.21 9.09 18.47
C ILE A 398 -5.62 9.04 19.88
N GLY A 399 -4.75 8.06 20.15
CA GLY A 399 -4.09 7.90 21.44
C GLY A 399 -3.21 9.08 21.82
N GLY A 400 -2.39 9.58 20.89
CA GLY A 400 -1.53 10.73 21.10
C GLY A 400 -2.32 12.01 21.43
N ALA A 401 -3.43 12.26 20.73
CA ALA A 401 -4.29 13.40 21.05
C ALA A 401 -4.96 13.27 22.44
N LEU A 402 -5.44 12.06 22.78
CA LEU A 402 -6.01 11.81 24.11
C LEU A 402 -4.93 11.87 25.21
N ALA A 403 -3.74 11.36 24.94
CA ALA A 403 -2.61 11.48 25.85
C ALA A 403 -2.26 12.95 26.11
N TRP A 404 -2.26 13.78 25.09
CA TRP A 404 -2.02 15.22 25.19
C TRP A 404 -3.15 15.92 25.97
N GLU A 405 -4.42 15.62 25.68
CA GLU A 405 -5.59 16.21 26.33
C GLU A 405 -5.65 15.86 27.82
N TYR A 406 -5.40 14.58 28.15
CA TYR A 406 -5.50 14.06 29.52
C TYR A 406 -4.15 13.83 30.20
N ARG A 407 -3.06 14.46 29.73
CA ARG A 407 -1.67 14.24 30.19
C ARG A 407 -1.43 14.42 31.68
N ARG A 408 -2.33 15.11 32.39
CA ARG A 408 -2.27 15.27 33.85
C ARG A 408 -2.86 14.06 34.61
N ARG A 409 -3.56 13.15 33.94
CA ARG A 409 -4.16 11.99 34.59
C ARG A 409 -3.12 10.90 34.81
N PRO A 410 -3.02 10.35 36.04
CA PRO A 410 -2.02 9.31 36.36
C PRO A 410 -2.07 8.10 35.42
N SER A 411 -3.27 7.58 35.13
CA SER A 411 -3.44 6.43 34.22
C SER A 411 -2.96 6.72 32.80
N VAL A 412 -3.13 7.97 32.31
CA VAL A 412 -2.66 8.37 30.99
C VAL A 412 -1.13 8.49 30.97
N GLN A 413 -0.52 9.05 32.02
CA GLN A 413 0.94 9.12 32.16
C GLN A 413 1.55 7.72 32.19
N ALA A 414 0.98 6.80 32.98
CA ALA A 414 1.44 5.41 33.05
C ALA A 414 1.34 4.70 31.69
N LEU A 415 0.21 4.85 30.99
CA LEU A 415 0.02 4.27 29.66
C LEU A 415 1.01 4.87 28.65
N THR A 416 1.21 6.20 28.66
CA THR A 416 2.14 6.88 27.75
C THR A 416 3.58 6.43 27.97
N ALA A 417 4.01 6.30 29.25
CA ALA A 417 5.31 5.74 29.62
C ALA A 417 5.44 4.28 29.14
N GLY A 418 4.40 3.46 29.36
CA GLY A 418 4.35 2.07 28.91
C GLY A 418 4.48 1.95 27.38
N VAL A 419 3.76 2.77 26.62
CA VAL A 419 3.85 2.83 25.14
C VAL A 419 5.26 3.18 24.70
N ALA A 420 5.88 4.22 25.30
CA ALA A 420 7.25 4.61 24.96
C ALA A 420 8.25 3.47 25.26
N LEU A 421 8.19 2.88 26.45
CA LEU A 421 9.10 1.79 26.84
C LEU A 421 8.93 0.53 25.96
N VAL A 422 7.69 0.13 25.66
CA VAL A 422 7.43 -1.01 24.78
C VAL A 422 7.98 -0.73 23.38
N THR A 423 7.75 0.48 22.85
CA THR A 423 8.24 0.83 21.52
C THR A 423 9.76 0.82 21.44
N VAL A 424 10.45 1.46 22.39
CA VAL A 424 11.93 1.52 22.34
C VAL A 424 12.58 0.19 22.72
N GLY A 425 11.99 -0.57 23.64
CA GLY A 425 12.46 -1.91 23.98
C GLY A 425 12.33 -2.87 22.79
N TYR A 426 11.22 -2.78 22.09
CA TYR A 426 10.98 -3.58 20.88
C TYR A 426 11.89 -3.13 19.73
N ALA A 427 12.08 -1.83 19.53
CA ALA A 427 13.05 -1.29 18.57
C ALA A 427 14.49 -1.74 18.87
N ALA A 428 14.90 -1.73 20.13
CA ALA A 428 16.23 -2.21 20.54
C ALA A 428 16.43 -3.71 20.28
N TRP A 429 15.36 -4.49 20.37
CA TRP A 429 15.39 -5.92 20.07
C TRP A 429 15.42 -6.19 18.56
N LEU A 430 14.70 -5.40 17.75
CA LEU A 430 14.64 -5.56 16.30
C LEU A 430 15.85 -4.99 15.56
N LEU A 431 16.46 -3.90 16.06
CA LEU A 431 17.55 -3.23 15.36
C LEU A 431 18.79 -4.12 15.34
N PRO A 432 19.30 -4.49 14.17
CA PRO A 432 20.53 -5.26 14.07
C PRO A 432 21.72 -4.42 14.59
N PRO A 433 22.70 -5.06 15.25
CA PRO A 433 23.81 -4.35 15.88
C PRO A 433 24.77 -3.67 14.88
N ALA A 434 24.84 -4.12 13.62
CA ALA A 434 25.67 -3.53 12.58
C ALA A 434 25.31 -4.05 11.17
N GLY A 435 25.79 -3.37 10.13
CA GLY A 435 25.74 -3.84 8.74
C GLY A 435 24.46 -3.51 7.97
N THR A 436 23.61 -2.65 8.53
CA THR A 436 22.41 -2.12 7.86
C THR A 436 22.62 -0.68 7.38
N GLY A 437 21.70 -0.15 6.56
CA GLY A 437 21.68 1.25 6.14
C GLY A 437 21.33 2.25 7.25
N LEU A 438 21.18 1.80 8.50
CA LEU A 438 20.79 2.64 9.63
C LEU A 438 22.00 3.06 10.48
N PRO A 439 22.00 4.31 11.00
CA PRO A 439 23.10 4.77 11.85
C PRO A 439 23.14 4.02 13.19
N PRO A 440 24.34 3.63 13.68
CA PRO A 440 24.49 2.83 14.91
C PRO A 440 24.04 3.56 16.18
N TRP A 441 23.97 4.90 16.16
CA TRP A 441 23.49 5.71 17.30
C TRP A 441 21.98 5.66 17.47
N LEU A 442 21.22 5.14 16.51
CA LEU A 442 19.75 5.21 16.48
C LEU A 442 19.11 4.46 17.65
N ALA A 443 19.53 3.21 17.90
CA ALA A 443 19.00 2.40 19.00
C ALA A 443 19.30 3.02 20.39
N PRO A 444 20.53 3.40 20.73
CA PRO A 444 20.81 4.02 22.02
C PRO A 444 20.11 5.36 22.23
N VAL A 445 19.95 6.19 21.20
CA VAL A 445 19.21 7.47 21.31
C VAL A 445 17.71 7.21 21.49
N ALA A 446 17.11 6.27 20.76
CA ALA A 446 15.70 5.89 20.95
C ALA A 446 15.47 5.37 22.38
N ALA A 447 16.35 4.49 22.87
CA ALA A 447 16.30 3.98 24.24
C ALA A 447 16.41 5.11 25.29
N ALA A 448 17.34 6.02 25.11
CA ALA A 448 17.53 7.17 26.00
C ALA A 448 16.27 8.07 26.04
N LEU A 449 15.64 8.35 24.89
CA LEU A 449 14.41 9.13 24.83
C LEU A 449 13.25 8.42 25.54
N GLY A 450 13.08 7.11 25.31
CA GLY A 450 12.03 6.33 25.95
C GLY A 450 12.19 6.24 27.47
N LEU A 451 13.42 6.00 27.94
CA LEU A 451 13.74 5.98 29.37
C LEU A 451 13.57 7.37 30.00
N ALA A 452 13.98 8.44 29.33
CA ALA A 452 13.76 9.81 29.79
C ALA A 452 12.27 10.14 29.88
N ALA A 453 11.46 9.74 28.87
CA ALA A 453 10.02 9.90 28.91
C ALA A 453 9.39 9.19 30.11
N ALA A 454 9.77 7.93 30.33
CA ALA A 454 9.27 7.13 31.46
C ALA A 454 9.70 7.71 32.82
N ALA A 455 10.96 8.16 32.94
CA ALA A 455 11.48 8.78 34.15
C ALA A 455 10.77 10.09 34.49
N VAL A 456 10.58 10.98 33.49
CA VAL A 456 9.89 12.27 33.66
C VAL A 456 8.41 12.07 34.02
N LEU A 457 7.72 11.14 33.35
CA LEU A 457 6.32 10.79 33.67
C LEU A 457 6.21 10.11 35.04
N GLY A 458 7.12 9.18 35.35
CA GLY A 458 7.18 8.53 36.67
C GLY A 458 7.43 9.52 37.80
N TRP A 459 8.33 10.48 37.60
CA TRP A 459 8.57 11.56 38.57
C TRP A 459 7.33 12.46 38.76
N SER A 460 6.63 12.79 37.66
CA SER A 460 5.35 13.53 37.69
C SER A 460 4.30 12.77 38.51
N LEU A 461 4.17 11.46 38.32
CA LEU A 461 3.27 10.59 39.09
C LEU A 461 3.63 10.55 40.57
N TRP A 462 4.91 10.36 40.87
CA TRP A 462 5.39 10.29 42.27
C TRP A 462 5.16 11.60 43.02
N ARG A 463 5.40 12.78 42.38
CA ARG A 463 5.08 14.08 42.97
C ARG A 463 3.59 14.27 43.19
N ALA A 464 2.74 13.86 42.25
CA ALA A 464 1.30 13.97 42.38
C ALA A 464 0.72 13.09 43.52
N ALA A 465 1.41 12.02 43.90
CA ALA A 465 1.03 11.11 44.99
C ALA A 465 1.44 11.63 46.40
N ARG A 466 2.30 12.66 46.48
CA ARG A 466 2.72 13.23 47.79
C ARG A 466 1.69 14.23 48.32
N PRO A 467 1.32 14.15 49.64
CA PRO A 467 0.48 15.17 50.25
C PRO A 467 1.17 16.53 50.24
N SER A 468 0.57 17.53 49.66
CA SER A 468 1.09 18.90 49.59
C SER A 468 0.77 19.62 50.91
N GLY A 469 1.79 19.80 51.78
CA GLY A 469 1.70 20.57 53.02
C GLY A 469 2.12 22.05 52.87
N GLY A 470 1.84 22.74 51.79
CA GLY A 470 2.22 24.14 51.60
C GLY A 470 1.74 24.76 50.30
N VAL A 471 1.85 26.11 50.15
CA VAL A 471 1.46 26.89 48.96
C VAL A 471 2.09 26.35 47.71
N ASP A 472 1.25 26.03 46.72
CA ASP A 472 1.44 25.08 45.64
C ASP A 472 2.18 25.67 44.43
N THR A 473 3.46 26.03 44.56
CA THR A 473 4.37 26.26 43.44
C THR A 473 4.71 24.96 42.68
N SER A 474 4.37 23.79 43.29
CA SER A 474 4.65 22.46 42.73
C SER A 474 3.73 22.06 41.56
N ARG A 475 2.53 22.66 41.43
CA ARG A 475 1.58 22.35 40.35
C ARG A 475 2.09 22.74 38.96
N HIS A 476 2.77 23.88 38.83
CA HIS A 476 3.33 24.32 37.55
C HIS A 476 4.46 23.40 37.08
N VAL A 477 5.36 22.98 37.99
CA VAL A 477 6.46 22.07 37.66
C VAL A 477 5.96 20.67 37.30
N ALA A 478 4.94 20.15 38.00
CA ALA A 478 4.32 18.87 37.63
C ALA A 478 3.59 18.92 36.28
N PHE A 479 3.03 20.08 35.93
CA PHE A 479 2.41 20.30 34.62
C PHE A 479 3.45 20.28 33.50
N ASP A 480 4.55 20.96 33.69
CA ASP A 480 5.63 21.01 32.70
C ASP A 480 6.27 19.62 32.51
N ALA A 481 6.41 18.84 33.58
CA ALA A 481 6.90 17.47 33.51
C ALA A 481 5.97 16.52 32.72
N ALA A 482 4.65 16.60 32.94
CA ALA A 482 3.71 15.79 32.17
C ALA A 482 3.73 16.14 30.67
N THR A 483 3.83 17.43 30.36
CA THR A 483 3.98 17.91 28.97
C THR A 483 5.29 17.45 28.35
N ALA A 484 6.42 17.65 29.05
CA ALA A 484 7.74 17.22 28.60
C ALA A 484 7.80 15.70 28.38
N GLY A 485 7.24 14.90 29.31
CA GLY A 485 7.16 13.46 29.19
C GLY A 485 6.35 12.97 27.99
N CYS A 486 5.22 13.63 27.68
CA CYS A 486 4.43 13.31 26.47
C CYS A 486 5.20 13.64 25.19
N VAL A 487 5.93 14.76 25.15
CA VAL A 487 6.75 15.14 23.98
C VAL A 487 7.89 14.12 23.78
N LEU A 488 8.61 13.78 24.84
CA LEU A 488 9.68 12.78 24.80
C LEU A 488 9.17 11.41 24.36
N ALA A 489 7.98 10.99 24.85
CA ALA A 489 7.35 9.75 24.40
C ALA A 489 7.02 9.77 22.91
N GLY A 490 6.47 10.88 22.42
CA GLY A 490 6.17 11.05 20.98
C GLY A 490 7.45 10.97 20.13
N LEU A 491 8.53 11.64 20.55
CA LEU A 491 9.83 11.57 19.88
C LEU A 491 10.40 10.15 19.90
N ALA A 492 10.34 9.46 21.05
CA ALA A 492 10.81 8.08 21.18
C ALA A 492 10.07 7.11 20.25
N VAL A 493 8.75 7.27 20.12
CA VAL A 493 7.92 6.45 19.23
C VAL A 493 8.21 6.70 17.75
N LEU A 494 8.48 7.96 17.36
CA LEU A 494 8.64 8.35 15.96
C LEU A 494 10.09 8.28 15.44
N LEU A 495 11.09 8.33 16.33
CA LEU A 495 12.50 8.46 15.92
C LEU A 495 12.94 7.36 14.94
N VAL A 496 12.71 6.12 15.30
CA VAL A 496 13.20 4.99 14.51
C VAL A 496 12.47 4.85 13.18
N PRO A 497 11.11 4.86 13.12
CA PRO A 497 10.40 4.85 11.84
C PRO A 497 10.80 6.02 10.93
N ALA A 498 10.93 7.22 11.49
CA ALA A 498 11.33 8.41 10.72
C ALA A 498 12.77 8.30 10.17
N ALA A 499 13.72 7.80 10.98
CA ALA A 499 15.09 7.58 10.54
C ALA A 499 15.16 6.47 9.46
N ALA A 500 14.40 5.40 9.62
CA ALA A 500 14.31 4.34 8.63
C ALA A 500 13.72 4.86 7.30
N SER A 501 12.62 5.62 7.36
CA SER A 501 12.05 6.26 6.18
C SER A 501 13.00 7.26 5.51
N ALA A 502 13.75 8.03 6.29
CA ALA A 502 14.79 8.92 5.76
C ALA A 502 15.90 8.13 5.06
N SER A 503 16.31 6.99 5.61
CA SER A 503 17.27 6.07 4.98
C SER A 503 16.74 5.53 3.65
N VAL A 504 15.46 5.10 3.60
CA VAL A 504 14.79 4.66 2.35
C VAL A 504 14.93 5.72 1.26
N VAL A 505 14.66 7.00 1.59
CA VAL A 505 14.75 8.11 0.62
C VAL A 505 16.19 8.37 0.20
N ALA A 506 17.12 8.40 1.17
CA ALA A 506 18.52 8.73 0.92
C ALA A 506 19.23 7.67 0.05
N THR A 507 18.90 6.39 0.26
CA THR A 507 19.53 5.26 -0.43
C THR A 507 18.73 4.77 -1.65
N GLY A 508 17.58 5.38 -1.93
CA GLY A 508 16.78 5.04 -3.11
C GLY A 508 16.04 3.72 -3.03
N LEU A 509 15.76 3.19 -1.84
CA LEU A 509 15.07 1.91 -1.67
C LEU A 509 13.65 1.93 -2.23
N GLY A 510 13.18 0.78 -2.70
CA GLY A 510 11.86 0.54 -3.27
C GLY A 510 11.09 -0.57 -2.56
N PRO A 511 10.04 -1.13 -3.18
CA PRO A 511 9.06 -2.00 -2.52
C PRO A 511 9.57 -3.37 -2.10
N PHE A 512 10.71 -3.80 -2.62
CA PHE A 512 11.37 -5.07 -2.26
C PHE A 512 12.52 -4.88 -1.28
N ASP A 513 12.79 -3.65 -0.88
CA ASP A 513 13.91 -3.30 -0.01
C ASP A 513 13.43 -2.93 1.38
N THR A 514 14.34 -3.08 2.36
CA THR A 514 14.17 -2.54 3.70
C THR A 514 15.49 -1.94 4.19
N PRO A 515 15.48 -0.80 4.89
CA PRO A 515 16.71 -0.20 5.42
C PRO A 515 17.35 -1.02 6.55
N PHE A 516 16.69 -2.10 6.97
CA PHE A 516 17.14 -2.98 8.05
C PHE A 516 17.91 -4.21 7.54
N GLN A 517 17.90 -4.46 6.24
CA GLN A 517 18.67 -5.55 5.65
C GLN A 517 20.15 -5.17 5.43
N PRO A 518 21.05 -6.15 5.36
CA PRO A 518 22.43 -5.89 4.99
C PRO A 518 22.57 -5.25 3.60
N VAL A 519 23.47 -4.28 3.46
CA VAL A 519 23.69 -3.56 2.18
C VAL A 519 23.96 -4.50 1.01
N ARG A 520 24.70 -5.60 1.23
CA ARG A 520 24.94 -6.64 0.21
C ARG A 520 23.66 -7.28 -0.34
N VAL A 521 22.60 -7.37 0.47
CA VAL A 521 21.30 -7.91 0.05
C VAL A 521 20.58 -6.86 -0.80
N THR A 522 20.63 -5.61 -0.40
CA THR A 522 20.12 -4.48 -1.17
C THR A 522 20.80 -4.40 -2.55
N ASP A 523 22.13 -4.45 -2.61
CA ASP A 523 22.89 -4.44 -3.86
C ASP A 523 22.50 -5.60 -4.78
N PHE A 524 22.26 -6.77 -4.21
CA PHE A 524 21.79 -7.93 -4.95
C PHE A 524 20.38 -7.69 -5.51
N LEU A 525 19.42 -7.24 -4.69
CA LEU A 525 18.04 -6.96 -5.13
C LEU A 525 18.03 -5.90 -6.23
N HIS A 526 18.82 -4.84 -6.09
CA HIS A 526 18.96 -3.81 -7.12
C HIS A 526 19.52 -4.40 -8.43
N SER A 527 20.44 -5.33 -8.38
CA SER A 527 20.98 -5.99 -9.59
C SER A 527 19.94 -6.84 -10.34
N VAL A 528 18.92 -7.34 -9.61
CA VAL A 528 17.86 -8.21 -10.17
C VAL A 528 16.65 -7.41 -10.62
N PHE A 529 16.21 -6.43 -9.83
CA PHE A 529 14.96 -5.70 -10.02
C PHE A 529 15.15 -4.30 -10.63
N ALA A 530 16.37 -3.80 -10.77
CA ALA A 530 16.60 -2.53 -11.46
C ALA A 530 16.23 -2.65 -12.94
N PRO A 531 15.43 -1.72 -13.47
CA PRO A 531 15.08 -1.73 -14.88
C PRO A 531 16.33 -1.51 -15.74
N GLN A 532 16.64 -2.48 -16.59
CA GLN A 532 17.76 -2.40 -17.52
C GLN A 532 17.28 -1.77 -18.83
N PRO A 533 17.98 -0.74 -19.36
CA PRO A 533 17.65 -0.15 -20.67
C PRO A 533 17.78 -1.16 -21.82
N SER A 534 18.73 -2.09 -21.68
CA SER A 534 18.94 -3.20 -22.62
C SER A 534 19.19 -4.46 -21.81
N PRO A 535 18.24 -5.40 -21.76
CA PRO A 535 18.44 -6.69 -21.13
C PRO A 535 19.64 -7.43 -21.75
N PRO A 536 20.41 -8.20 -20.95
CA PRO A 536 21.54 -8.94 -21.47
C PRO A 536 21.14 -9.87 -22.63
N GLY A 537 21.89 -9.82 -23.75
CA GLY A 537 21.66 -10.64 -24.93
C GLY A 537 20.58 -10.12 -25.88
N LEU A 538 19.98 -8.95 -25.62
CA LEU A 538 18.94 -8.39 -26.48
C LEU A 538 19.43 -8.20 -27.92
N ALA A 539 20.63 -7.63 -28.13
CA ALA A 539 21.18 -7.40 -29.46
C ALA A 539 21.37 -8.72 -30.25
N ASP A 540 21.81 -9.80 -29.58
CA ASP A 540 21.92 -11.11 -30.21
C ASP A 540 20.56 -11.69 -30.58
N LEU A 541 19.55 -11.50 -29.72
CA LEU A 541 18.17 -11.94 -29.97
C LEU A 541 17.56 -11.21 -31.16
N GLU A 542 17.78 -9.89 -31.27
CA GLU A 542 17.30 -9.08 -32.40
C GLU A 542 17.91 -9.51 -33.74
N GLN A 543 19.21 -9.85 -33.76
CA GLN A 543 19.88 -10.37 -34.94
C GLN A 543 19.28 -11.68 -35.43
N VAL A 544 18.87 -12.58 -34.52
CA VAL A 544 18.33 -13.90 -34.87
C VAL A 544 16.83 -13.87 -35.10
N ARG A 545 16.15 -12.77 -34.79
CA ARG A 545 14.70 -12.60 -35.01
C ARG A 545 14.25 -12.79 -36.45
N HIS A 546 15.10 -12.42 -37.43
CA HIS A 546 14.87 -12.57 -38.88
C HIS A 546 13.48 -12.11 -39.35
N GLY A 547 12.95 -11.01 -38.76
CA GLY A 547 11.64 -10.45 -39.13
C GLY A 547 10.43 -11.17 -38.50
N ALA A 548 10.62 -12.11 -37.60
CA ALA A 548 9.52 -12.74 -36.89
C ALA A 548 8.71 -11.69 -36.09
N PRO A 549 7.37 -11.82 -36.01
CA PRO A 549 6.50 -10.92 -35.24
C PRO A 549 6.92 -10.82 -33.76
N ALA A 550 7.22 -11.94 -33.11
CA ALA A 550 7.70 -11.95 -31.75
C ALA A 550 9.23 -12.01 -31.69
N LEU A 551 9.83 -11.31 -30.74
CA LEU A 551 11.26 -11.35 -30.47
C LEU A 551 11.68 -12.79 -30.10
N MET A 552 10.89 -13.46 -29.29
CA MET A 552 11.11 -14.84 -28.83
C MET A 552 9.89 -15.39 -28.10
N ALA A 553 9.93 -16.67 -27.74
CA ALA A 553 9.12 -17.24 -26.67
C ALA A 553 9.93 -17.31 -25.37
N ALA A 554 9.29 -17.16 -24.23
CA ALA A 554 9.93 -17.25 -22.91
C ALA A 554 9.18 -18.23 -22.00
N GLN A 555 9.89 -18.97 -21.16
CA GLN A 555 9.30 -20.01 -20.31
C GLN A 555 8.15 -19.49 -19.43
N THR A 556 8.25 -18.26 -18.96
CA THR A 556 7.25 -17.62 -18.09
C THR A 556 7.12 -16.13 -18.42
N SER A 557 6.02 -15.51 -17.99
CA SER A 557 5.85 -14.06 -18.08
C SER A 557 6.95 -13.31 -17.30
N ALA A 558 7.43 -13.86 -16.19
CA ALA A 558 8.52 -13.26 -15.42
C ALA A 558 9.84 -13.19 -16.22
N VAL A 559 10.14 -14.20 -17.05
CA VAL A 559 11.30 -14.20 -17.96
C VAL A 559 11.08 -13.26 -19.14
N ALA A 560 9.85 -13.13 -19.64
CA ALA A 560 9.49 -12.23 -20.74
C ALA A 560 9.55 -10.75 -20.35
N ALA A 561 9.19 -10.42 -19.11
CA ALA A 561 8.94 -9.07 -18.65
C ALA A 561 10.07 -8.06 -18.89
N PRO A 562 11.35 -8.32 -18.61
CA PRO A 562 12.44 -7.39 -18.85
C PRO A 562 12.54 -6.97 -20.32
N PHE A 563 12.31 -7.90 -21.25
CA PHE A 563 12.39 -7.66 -22.68
C PHE A 563 11.19 -6.84 -23.17
N ILE A 564 9.97 -7.22 -22.79
CA ILE A 564 8.76 -6.44 -23.12
C ILE A 564 8.89 -5.01 -22.56
N TYR A 565 9.33 -4.86 -21.30
CA TYR A 565 9.48 -3.54 -20.71
C TYR A 565 10.53 -2.68 -21.43
N ALA A 566 11.67 -3.26 -21.83
CA ALA A 566 12.74 -2.53 -22.51
C ALA A 566 12.38 -2.16 -23.95
N THR A 567 11.82 -3.08 -24.74
CA THR A 567 11.64 -2.91 -26.20
C THR A 567 10.20 -2.55 -26.60
N GLY A 568 9.20 -3.07 -25.89
CA GLY A 568 7.79 -3.06 -26.33
C GLY A 568 7.48 -4.10 -27.38
N ASP A 569 8.46 -4.95 -27.73
CA ASP A 569 8.25 -6.07 -28.64
C ASP A 569 7.50 -7.21 -27.98
N GLU A 570 6.83 -7.99 -28.82
CA GLU A 570 6.17 -9.20 -28.39
C GLU A 570 7.18 -10.24 -27.92
N VAL A 571 6.97 -10.77 -26.72
CA VAL A 571 7.63 -11.96 -26.20
C VAL A 571 6.56 -12.91 -25.70
N LEU A 572 6.40 -14.06 -26.36
CA LEU A 572 5.35 -15.02 -26.09
C LEU A 572 5.60 -15.78 -24.78
N PRO A 573 4.79 -15.59 -23.71
CA PRO A 573 4.95 -16.37 -22.47
C PRO A 573 4.42 -17.80 -22.64
N LEU A 574 5.20 -18.79 -22.17
CA LEU A 574 4.81 -20.21 -22.22
C LEU A 574 4.31 -20.68 -20.85
N GLY A 575 3.08 -20.33 -20.47
CA GLY A 575 2.50 -20.81 -19.22
C GLY A 575 2.28 -19.76 -18.15
N GLY A 576 2.18 -18.50 -18.52
CA GLY A 576 1.88 -17.38 -17.62
C GLY A 576 3.01 -17.06 -16.62
N TYR A 577 2.66 -16.37 -15.52
CA TYR A 577 3.63 -15.97 -14.49
C TYR A 577 4.36 -17.16 -13.88
N THR A 578 3.61 -18.18 -13.45
CA THR A 578 4.17 -19.37 -12.77
C THR A 578 4.72 -20.42 -13.72
N GLY A 579 4.43 -20.32 -15.02
CA GLY A 579 4.80 -21.30 -16.03
C GLY A 579 3.89 -22.53 -16.12
N ILE A 580 2.88 -22.66 -15.26
CA ILE A 580 1.99 -23.84 -15.21
C ILE A 580 0.66 -23.67 -15.95
N ILE A 581 0.38 -22.48 -16.46
CA ILE A 581 -0.86 -22.16 -17.15
C ILE A 581 -0.85 -22.81 -18.54
N PRO A 582 -1.96 -23.47 -18.99
CA PRO A 582 -2.00 -24.19 -20.27
C PRO A 582 -2.22 -23.24 -21.47
N SER A 583 -1.48 -22.17 -21.52
CA SER A 583 -1.51 -21.18 -22.63
C SER A 583 -0.08 -20.75 -22.97
N PRO A 584 0.29 -20.77 -24.28
CA PRO A 584 -0.46 -21.36 -25.42
C PRO A 584 -0.54 -22.88 -25.33
N SER A 585 -1.60 -23.44 -25.93
CA SER A 585 -1.74 -24.89 -26.08
C SER A 585 -0.74 -25.47 -27.08
N ALA A 586 -0.50 -26.80 -27.08
CA ALA A 586 0.38 -27.44 -28.04
C ALA A 586 -0.03 -27.14 -29.51
N ALA A 587 -1.32 -27.17 -29.82
CA ALA A 587 -1.82 -26.84 -31.17
C ALA A 587 -1.53 -25.37 -31.54
N GLN A 588 -1.69 -24.44 -30.59
CA GLN A 588 -1.34 -23.02 -30.83
C GLN A 588 0.18 -22.84 -31.01
N LEU A 589 1.01 -23.57 -30.25
CA LEU A 589 2.46 -23.54 -30.43
C LEU A 589 2.87 -24.07 -31.79
N THR A 590 2.31 -25.21 -32.22
CA THR A 590 2.54 -25.75 -33.57
C THR A 590 2.21 -24.71 -34.64
N ALA A 591 1.03 -24.13 -34.59
CA ALA A 591 0.59 -23.13 -35.56
C ALA A 591 1.50 -21.90 -35.58
N ARG A 592 1.94 -21.41 -34.41
CA ARG A 592 2.83 -20.23 -34.31
C ARG A 592 4.24 -20.53 -34.81
N ILE A 593 4.80 -21.70 -34.51
CA ILE A 593 6.10 -22.12 -35.02
C ILE A 593 6.05 -22.28 -36.54
N SER A 594 5.04 -23.00 -37.07
CA SER A 594 4.86 -23.18 -38.52
C SER A 594 4.64 -21.86 -39.27
N ALA A 595 4.05 -20.86 -38.62
CA ALA A 595 3.87 -19.52 -39.19
C ALA A 595 5.12 -18.62 -39.03
N GLY A 596 6.22 -19.10 -38.45
CA GLY A 596 7.41 -18.29 -38.17
C GLY A 596 7.15 -17.13 -37.20
N TYR A 597 6.19 -17.30 -36.27
CA TYR A 597 5.83 -16.27 -35.32
C TYR A 597 6.98 -15.89 -34.38
N PHE A 598 7.80 -16.86 -34.00
CA PHE A 598 9.07 -16.69 -33.30
C PHE A 598 10.07 -17.76 -33.75
N HIS A 599 11.36 -17.47 -33.67
CA HIS A 599 12.42 -18.43 -33.96
C HIS A 599 13.20 -18.86 -32.73
N LEU A 600 13.14 -18.08 -31.65
CA LEU A 600 13.89 -18.35 -30.42
C LEU A 600 12.96 -18.63 -29.26
N ALA A 601 13.38 -19.55 -28.37
CA ALA A 601 12.74 -19.76 -27.09
C ALA A 601 13.78 -19.81 -25.96
N LEU A 602 13.53 -19.03 -24.89
CA LEU A 602 14.34 -19.02 -23.67
C LEU A 602 13.69 -19.88 -22.60
N ILE A 603 14.35 -20.98 -22.24
CA ILE A 603 13.84 -21.98 -21.31
C ILE A 603 14.89 -22.30 -20.25
N ALA A 604 14.57 -22.13 -18.96
CA ALA A 604 15.43 -22.52 -17.86
C ALA A 604 15.43 -24.05 -17.65
N LYS A 605 14.22 -24.63 -17.59
CA LYS A 605 14.02 -26.05 -17.29
C LYS A 605 13.15 -26.72 -18.36
N PRO A 606 13.76 -27.32 -19.40
CA PRO A 606 13.03 -28.10 -20.41
C PRO A 606 12.22 -29.21 -19.75
N GLY A 607 10.98 -29.41 -20.20
CA GLY A 607 10.11 -30.46 -19.68
C GLY A 607 9.42 -30.13 -18.34
N ALA A 608 9.65 -28.95 -17.77
CA ALA A 608 9.00 -28.57 -16.52
C ALA A 608 7.48 -28.37 -16.69
N THR A 609 7.04 -27.99 -17.88
CA THR A 609 5.64 -27.74 -18.24
C THR A 609 5.33 -28.26 -19.63
N ALA A 610 4.05 -28.36 -20.00
CA ALA A 610 3.65 -28.82 -21.34
C ALA A 610 4.25 -27.95 -22.46
N GLY A 611 4.26 -26.63 -22.30
CA GLY A 611 4.85 -25.69 -23.28
C GLY A 611 6.36 -25.88 -23.43
N THR A 612 7.10 -25.99 -22.32
CA THR A 612 8.56 -26.20 -22.35
C THR A 612 8.94 -27.60 -22.84
N ALA A 613 8.14 -28.62 -22.55
CA ALA A 613 8.32 -29.97 -23.10
C ALA A 613 8.11 -29.99 -24.61
N TYR A 614 7.06 -29.28 -25.09
CA TYR A 614 6.80 -29.16 -26.53
C TYR A 614 7.95 -28.49 -27.27
N VAL A 615 8.46 -27.36 -26.79
CA VAL A 615 9.60 -26.66 -27.39
C VAL A 615 10.85 -27.54 -27.36
N ALA A 616 11.13 -28.23 -26.25
CA ALA A 616 12.29 -29.09 -26.14
C ALA A 616 12.25 -30.31 -27.10
N ALA A 617 11.03 -30.76 -27.47
CA ALA A 617 10.84 -31.88 -28.40
C ALA A 617 10.87 -31.47 -29.89
N HIS A 618 10.52 -30.21 -30.22
CA HIS A 618 10.31 -29.75 -31.60
C HIS A 618 11.30 -28.66 -32.06
N CYS A 619 12.13 -28.13 -31.16
CA CYS A 619 13.10 -27.08 -31.47
C CYS A 619 14.52 -27.55 -31.15
N LEU A 620 15.51 -27.05 -31.89
CA LEU A 620 16.90 -27.40 -31.72
C LEU A 620 17.52 -26.64 -30.53
N HIS A 621 18.14 -27.37 -29.60
CA HIS A 621 18.91 -26.72 -28.52
C HIS A 621 20.19 -26.10 -29.09
N VAL A 622 20.38 -24.80 -28.88
CA VAL A 622 21.58 -24.07 -29.28
C VAL A 622 22.54 -24.00 -28.09
N PRO A 623 23.69 -24.73 -28.15
CA PRO A 623 24.65 -24.66 -27.05
C PRO A 623 25.29 -23.27 -26.99
N ARG A 624 25.26 -22.66 -25.78
CA ARG A 624 25.93 -21.38 -25.54
C ARG A 624 27.44 -21.59 -25.54
N LYS A 625 28.22 -20.88 -26.34
CA LYS A 625 29.67 -20.81 -26.20
C LYS A 625 29.96 -20.26 -24.79
N SER A 626 30.73 -21.05 -24.01
CA SER A 626 31.17 -20.64 -22.67
C SER A 626 31.99 -19.35 -22.77
N GLY A 627 31.37 -18.22 -22.52
CA GLY A 627 32.08 -16.97 -22.26
C GLY A 627 32.54 -16.98 -20.80
N ASN A 628 33.80 -16.65 -20.55
CA ASN A 628 34.40 -16.49 -19.21
C ASN A 628 33.76 -15.30 -18.44
N GLY A 629 32.48 -15.38 -18.13
CA GLY A 629 31.77 -14.41 -17.29
C GLY A 629 31.49 -15.07 -15.94
N THR A 630 32.24 -14.70 -14.93
CA THR A 630 31.92 -14.95 -13.52
C THR A 630 30.72 -14.06 -13.12
N SER A 631 29.55 -14.39 -13.62
CA SER A 631 28.32 -13.86 -13.06
C SER A 631 27.90 -14.79 -11.93
N ALA A 632 27.88 -14.32 -10.70
CA ALA A 632 27.18 -14.94 -9.60
C ALA A 632 25.67 -14.94 -9.95
N SER A 633 25.26 -15.91 -10.79
CA SER A 633 23.91 -15.97 -11.33
C SER A 633 23.02 -16.77 -10.40
N PHE A 634 22.26 -16.07 -9.56
CA PHE A 634 21.01 -16.58 -9.01
C PHE A 634 19.89 -16.64 -10.07
N VAL A 635 20.16 -16.19 -11.29
CA VAL A 635 19.25 -16.33 -12.43
C VAL A 635 19.43 -17.76 -12.97
N PRO A 636 18.36 -18.53 -13.14
CA PRO A 636 18.44 -19.86 -13.73
C PRO A 636 19.13 -19.79 -15.09
N THR A 637 20.03 -20.74 -15.37
CA THR A 637 20.75 -20.77 -16.63
C THR A 637 19.75 -20.99 -17.76
N LEU A 638 19.39 -19.93 -18.48
CA LEU A 638 18.46 -19.97 -19.61
C LEU A 638 19.12 -20.70 -20.79
N LYS A 639 18.45 -21.72 -21.29
CA LYS A 639 18.82 -22.46 -22.51
C LYS A 639 18.11 -21.81 -23.69
N ILE A 640 18.78 -21.74 -24.80
CA ILE A 640 18.25 -21.19 -26.04
C ILE A 640 17.84 -22.36 -26.94
N PHE A 641 16.62 -22.30 -27.45
CA PHE A 641 16.10 -23.21 -28.46
C PHE A 641 15.80 -22.46 -29.74
N TYR A 642 16.17 -23.03 -30.87
CA TYR A 642 15.86 -22.49 -32.20
C TYR A 642 14.74 -23.32 -32.83
N CYS A 643 13.63 -22.67 -33.16
CA CYS A 643 12.44 -23.28 -33.74
C CYS A 643 12.37 -22.94 -35.23
N THR A 644 12.43 -23.93 -36.10
CA THR A 644 12.16 -23.77 -37.55
C THR A 644 10.75 -24.25 -37.84
N GLY A 645 9.97 -23.46 -38.62
CA GLY A 645 8.67 -23.88 -39.14
C GLY A 645 8.79 -25.01 -40.14
#